data_379c18964db443ce36f42a10baaada92
#
_entry.id   379c18964db443ce36f42a10baaada92
#
_cell.length_a   1.000
_cell.length_b   1.000
_cell.length_c   1.000
_cell.angle_alpha   90.00
_cell.angle_beta   90.00
_cell.angle_gamma   90.00
#
_symmetry.space_group_name_H-M   'P 1'
#
loop_
_entity.id
_entity.type
_entity.pdbx_description
1 polymer ?
#
loop_
_entity_poly.entity_id
_entity_poly.type
_entity_poly.pdbx_seq_one_letter_code
_entity_poly.pdbx_strand_id
1 'polypeptide(L)'
;MAYDNELAHRMRGGMALPFLEESVNAQVNAQRLDKYLQLIATARRARAGVTPRDLDRCTELAAQYLSETGWFEGASLAQLAHVGNKLSKHPNLPACMEAIAWIAGELTQVDDLVGLGGYPSVLLLNAFSKNLDSGRCERAVARLARHLRRDDHARQTLSAQNISLALNAFSKWSDNTDCQATAHRFAALVASDYRLRCAMDAQSVATALNALCKWPDTPDCGNAVSALAERLADESRLRKELKPQELGNALNALSKWADTPVCAAAASALAERLVDDPGLRKALDPINVSQALNALSKWADIPVCAAAAIALAERLADDPVLCRALNARGLSNALNALSKWPDSQVCAAAVSALAERVADDPELRKDLDPQGVSNVLNALSKWPDTPVCAAAASALAERVVDDLQLREGLDPQGVANALNALGKWPDIPSCAQAASTLAGRLAHDPELCKALDPINVTQALDALSKWPDTPICGQAASALAARLAHERRLRKALKPQEVVITLHSLSKWPDTPICGEAASALAERVVDEPQLRKALDAHQVVTTLKALSKWPDKQVCAVAASALARRLADEPQLPKDLDRQGVVIALNALSKWPETAVCAEAVNALAERLVDEPDLRKEFGPVDVTNVLNALSKWPGTEVCAEAARMLAGRLVGDRQLRKAFNALDVANALNALSKWPDTPVCAAAAGALAERLAADPGLRKDLNPLDVANALNALSK
;
A
#
# COMPACT_ATOMS: atom_id res chain seq x y z
N MET A 1 -18.06 -52.13 -25.63
CA MET A 1 -18.19 -51.94 -27.10
C MET A 1 -19.65 -51.93 -27.57
N ALA A 2 -20.48 -52.96 -27.34
CA ALA A 2 -21.89 -52.93 -27.77
C ALA A 2 -22.69 -51.81 -27.07
N TYR A 3 -22.55 -51.66 -25.78
CA TYR A 3 -23.21 -50.65 -24.96
C TYR A 3 -22.74 -49.23 -25.31
N ASP A 4 -21.49 -49.05 -25.62
CA ASP A 4 -20.89 -47.76 -26.02
C ASP A 4 -21.43 -47.27 -27.40
N ASN A 5 -21.64 -48.26 -28.34
CA ASN A 5 -22.20 -47.95 -29.65
C ASN A 5 -23.71 -47.62 -29.57
N GLU A 6 -24.44 -48.32 -28.70
CA GLU A 6 -25.86 -48.08 -28.49
C GLU A 6 -26.14 -46.73 -27.83
N LEU A 7 -25.37 -46.38 -26.81
CA LEU A 7 -25.46 -45.07 -26.16
C LEU A 7 -25.15 -43.93 -27.16
N ALA A 8 -24.04 -44.06 -27.92
CA ALA A 8 -23.67 -43.09 -28.95
C ALA A 8 -24.74 -42.99 -30.08
N HIS A 9 -25.44 -44.07 -30.41
CA HIS A 9 -26.50 -44.05 -31.37
C HIS A 9 -27.79 -43.38 -30.83
N ARG A 10 -28.18 -43.66 -29.58
CA ARG A 10 -29.37 -43.08 -28.93
C ARG A 10 -29.14 -41.58 -28.59
N MET A 11 -27.91 -41.18 -28.27
CA MET A 11 -27.56 -39.78 -28.09
C MET A 11 -27.73 -38.96 -29.39
N ARG A 12 -27.50 -39.53 -30.56
CA ARG A 12 -27.72 -38.88 -31.85
C ARG A 12 -29.21 -38.78 -32.22
N GLY A 13 -30.07 -39.62 -31.64
CA GLY A 13 -31.51 -39.70 -31.93
C GLY A 13 -32.43 -38.89 -30.98
N GLY A 14 -31.89 -38.10 -30.07
CA GLY A 14 -32.71 -37.30 -29.14
C GLY A 14 -33.35 -38.07 -27.97
N MET A 15 -33.07 -39.40 -27.84
CA MET A 15 -33.56 -40.23 -26.73
C MET A 15 -32.50 -40.45 -25.63
N ALA A 16 -31.60 -39.53 -25.49
CA ALA A 16 -30.42 -39.69 -24.58
C ALA A 16 -30.83 -39.64 -23.11
N LEU A 17 -31.73 -38.77 -22.70
CA LEU A 17 -32.07 -38.59 -21.29
C LEU A 17 -32.76 -39.80 -20.66
N PRO A 18 -33.83 -40.35 -21.23
CA PRO A 18 -34.48 -41.56 -20.69
C PRO A 18 -33.54 -42.77 -20.62
N PHE A 19 -32.68 -42.94 -21.64
CA PHE A 19 -31.69 -44.02 -21.65
C PHE A 19 -30.62 -43.87 -20.60
N LEU A 20 -30.17 -42.62 -20.35
CA LEU A 20 -29.20 -42.31 -19.33
C LEU A 20 -29.78 -42.49 -17.92
N GLU A 21 -31.03 -42.09 -17.69
CA GLU A 21 -31.77 -42.31 -16.44
C GLU A 21 -32.00 -43.82 -16.17
N GLU A 22 -32.45 -44.61 -17.18
CA GLU A 22 -32.56 -46.06 -17.06
C GLU A 22 -31.20 -46.77 -16.79
N SER A 23 -30.14 -46.26 -17.39
CA SER A 23 -28.78 -46.83 -17.23
C SER A 23 -28.18 -46.59 -15.85
N VAL A 24 -28.56 -45.52 -15.18
CA VAL A 24 -28.13 -45.24 -13.80
C VAL A 24 -28.91 -46.10 -12.81
N ASN A 25 -30.17 -46.34 -13.05
CA ASN A 25 -31.06 -47.17 -12.20
C ASN A 25 -30.76 -48.70 -12.34
N ALA A 26 -30.09 -49.13 -13.42
CA ALA A 26 -29.69 -50.53 -13.58
C ALA A 26 -28.38 -50.77 -12.81
N GLN A 27 -28.35 -51.67 -11.83
CA GLN A 27 -27.16 -52.07 -11.01
C GLN A 27 -25.82 -51.95 -11.75
N VAL A 28 -25.16 -50.80 -11.67
CA VAL A 28 -23.94 -50.47 -12.41
C VAL A 28 -22.75 -50.60 -11.47
N ASN A 29 -21.65 -51.27 -11.84
CA ASN A 29 -20.42 -51.36 -11.04
C ASN A 29 -19.46 -50.17 -11.32
N ALA A 30 -18.44 -49.90 -10.48
CA ALA A 30 -17.56 -48.71 -10.56
C ALA A 30 -16.93 -48.50 -11.96
N GLN A 31 -16.59 -49.57 -12.67
CA GLN A 31 -16.08 -49.50 -14.04
C GLN A 31 -17.13 -48.95 -15.02
N ARG A 32 -18.39 -49.29 -14.83
CA ARG A 32 -19.49 -48.78 -15.66
C ARG A 32 -19.79 -47.35 -15.38
N LEU A 33 -19.76 -46.92 -14.09
CA LEU A 33 -19.94 -45.52 -13.71
C LEU A 33 -18.83 -44.62 -14.25
N ASP A 34 -17.58 -45.08 -14.20
CA ASP A 34 -16.46 -44.34 -14.79
C ASP A 34 -16.62 -44.20 -16.31
N LYS A 35 -17.02 -45.26 -17.02
CA LYS A 35 -17.34 -45.20 -18.45
C LYS A 35 -18.53 -44.28 -18.73
N TYR A 36 -19.56 -44.33 -17.89
CA TYR A 36 -20.75 -43.51 -18.02
C TYR A 36 -20.41 -42.02 -17.91
N LEU A 37 -19.68 -41.59 -16.88
CA LEU A 37 -19.19 -40.22 -16.72
C LEU A 37 -18.27 -39.79 -17.89
N GLN A 38 -17.49 -40.73 -18.45
CA GLN A 38 -16.69 -40.46 -19.63
C GLN A 38 -17.54 -40.26 -20.89
N LEU A 39 -18.63 -40.98 -21.04
CA LEU A 39 -19.57 -40.77 -22.13
C LEU A 39 -20.32 -39.47 -22.04
N ILE A 40 -20.74 -39.05 -20.84
CA ILE A 40 -21.32 -37.73 -20.60
C ILE A 40 -20.32 -36.64 -20.99
N ALA A 41 -19.07 -36.74 -20.58
CA ALA A 41 -18.01 -35.78 -20.92
C ALA A 41 -17.73 -35.76 -22.45
N THR A 42 -17.84 -36.88 -23.12
CA THR A 42 -17.67 -36.99 -24.57
C THR A 42 -18.86 -36.39 -25.32
N ALA A 43 -20.10 -36.64 -24.87
CA ALA A 43 -21.31 -36.03 -25.41
C ALA A 43 -21.30 -34.50 -25.28
N ARG A 44 -20.81 -33.98 -24.13
CA ARG A 44 -20.65 -32.56 -23.89
C ARG A 44 -19.68 -31.88 -24.87
N ARG A 45 -18.57 -32.57 -25.21
CA ARG A 45 -17.59 -32.10 -26.21
C ARG A 45 -18.11 -32.15 -27.65
N ALA A 46 -18.86 -33.20 -27.98
CA ALA A 46 -19.36 -33.43 -29.33
C ALA A 46 -20.57 -32.58 -29.74
N ARG A 47 -21.15 -31.77 -28.82
CA ARG A 47 -22.39 -31.03 -29.05
C ARG A 47 -23.50 -31.85 -29.70
N ALA A 48 -23.66 -33.07 -29.29
CA ALA A 48 -24.46 -34.12 -29.97
C ALA A 48 -25.98 -34.01 -29.64
N GLY A 49 -26.63 -32.87 -29.89
CA GLY A 49 -28.07 -32.75 -29.77
C GLY A 49 -28.66 -32.87 -28.34
N VAL A 50 -27.84 -32.97 -27.32
CA VAL A 50 -28.21 -33.03 -25.91
C VAL A 50 -27.90 -31.68 -25.29
N THR A 51 -28.83 -31.08 -24.53
CA THR A 51 -28.60 -29.77 -23.91
C THR A 51 -27.59 -29.88 -22.75
N PRO A 52 -26.84 -28.83 -22.43
CA PRO A 52 -25.98 -28.81 -21.24
C PRO A 52 -26.73 -29.18 -19.96
N ARG A 53 -27.97 -28.77 -19.85
CA ARG A 53 -28.85 -29.04 -18.70
C ARG A 53 -29.21 -30.50 -18.54
N ASP A 54 -29.44 -31.21 -19.63
CA ASP A 54 -29.67 -32.69 -19.60
C ASP A 54 -28.44 -33.46 -19.18
N LEU A 55 -27.26 -33.01 -19.62
CA LEU A 55 -25.99 -33.60 -19.22
C LEU A 55 -25.68 -33.33 -17.74
N ASP A 56 -26.03 -32.17 -17.22
CA ASP A 56 -25.91 -31.84 -15.79
C ASP A 56 -26.85 -32.75 -14.99
N ARG A 57 -28.12 -32.90 -15.42
CA ARG A 57 -29.09 -33.81 -14.78
C ARG A 57 -28.59 -35.25 -14.72
N CYS A 58 -28.02 -35.76 -15.81
CA CYS A 58 -27.44 -37.10 -15.83
C CYS A 58 -26.23 -37.24 -14.88
N THR A 59 -25.44 -36.19 -14.76
CA THR A 59 -24.31 -36.13 -13.83
C THR A 59 -24.79 -36.11 -12.37
N GLU A 60 -25.82 -35.36 -12.07
CA GLU A 60 -26.47 -35.32 -10.76
C GLU A 60 -27.02 -36.67 -10.34
N LEU A 61 -27.77 -37.36 -11.23
CA LEU A 61 -28.30 -38.69 -10.97
C LEU A 61 -27.20 -39.72 -10.69
N ALA A 62 -26.10 -39.65 -11.45
CA ALA A 62 -24.93 -40.53 -11.23
C ALA A 62 -24.27 -40.22 -9.85
N ALA A 63 -24.21 -38.97 -9.44
CA ALA A 63 -23.65 -38.57 -8.16
C ALA A 63 -24.57 -38.98 -6.98
N GLN A 64 -25.89 -38.77 -7.11
CA GLN A 64 -26.88 -39.19 -6.12
C GLN A 64 -26.88 -40.73 -5.91
N TYR A 65 -26.83 -41.49 -6.97
CA TYR A 65 -26.74 -42.94 -6.90
C TYR A 65 -25.51 -43.39 -6.11
N LEU A 66 -24.40 -42.69 -6.26
CA LEU A 66 -23.18 -42.92 -5.52
C LEU A 66 -23.35 -42.69 -4.01
N SER A 67 -24.02 -41.64 -3.60
CA SER A 67 -24.15 -41.29 -2.18
C SER A 67 -25.24 -42.13 -1.46
N GLU A 68 -26.28 -42.60 -2.18
CA GLU A 68 -27.41 -43.27 -1.58
C GLU A 68 -27.25 -44.81 -1.44
N THR A 69 -26.45 -45.43 -2.29
CA THR A 69 -26.47 -46.92 -2.38
C THR A 69 -25.40 -47.65 -1.54
N GLY A 70 -24.50 -46.88 -0.84
CA GLY A 70 -23.41 -47.53 -0.09
C GLY A 70 -22.50 -48.43 -0.98
N TRP A 71 -22.47 -48.22 -2.24
CA TRP A 71 -22.19 -49.06 -3.37
C TRP A 71 -20.72 -49.44 -3.62
N PHE A 72 -19.84 -49.14 -2.70
CA PHE A 72 -18.41 -49.39 -2.82
C PHE A 72 -17.91 -50.73 -2.24
N GLU A 73 -18.79 -51.63 -1.83
CA GLU A 73 -18.38 -52.99 -1.51
C GLU A 73 -17.72 -53.61 -2.75
N GLY A 74 -16.36 -53.61 -2.74
CA GLY A 74 -15.55 -54.20 -3.82
C GLY A 74 -14.91 -53.19 -4.80
N ALA A 75 -15.13 -51.89 -4.71
CA ALA A 75 -14.39 -50.93 -5.53
C ALA A 75 -13.03 -50.58 -4.93
N SER A 76 -11.99 -50.63 -5.77
CA SER A 76 -10.67 -50.18 -5.34
C SER A 76 -10.61 -48.68 -5.17
N LEU A 77 -9.76 -48.20 -4.25
CA LEU A 77 -9.49 -46.75 -4.07
C LEU A 77 -9.06 -46.06 -5.37
N ALA A 78 -8.37 -46.78 -6.26
CA ALA A 78 -7.98 -46.25 -7.57
C ALA A 78 -9.19 -45.99 -8.48
N GLN A 79 -10.21 -46.85 -8.44
CA GLN A 79 -11.46 -46.65 -9.19
C GLN A 79 -12.22 -45.44 -8.64
N LEU A 80 -12.29 -45.29 -7.30
CA LEU A 80 -12.87 -44.14 -6.63
C LEU A 80 -12.17 -42.84 -7.02
N ALA A 81 -10.86 -42.88 -7.15
CA ALA A 81 -10.07 -41.71 -7.56
C ALA A 81 -10.47 -41.22 -8.97
N HIS A 82 -10.66 -42.14 -9.91
CA HIS A 82 -11.12 -41.75 -11.26
C HIS A 82 -12.52 -41.16 -11.27
N VAL A 83 -13.46 -41.76 -10.54
CA VAL A 83 -14.83 -41.27 -10.41
C VAL A 83 -14.85 -39.89 -9.75
N GLY A 84 -14.21 -39.73 -8.59
CA GLY A 84 -14.12 -38.45 -7.88
C GLY A 84 -13.52 -37.33 -8.73
N ASN A 85 -12.45 -37.62 -9.48
CA ASN A 85 -11.85 -36.62 -10.37
C ASN A 85 -12.77 -36.22 -11.54
N LYS A 86 -13.66 -37.11 -12.01
CA LYS A 86 -14.64 -36.74 -13.03
C LYS A 86 -15.76 -35.93 -12.47
N LEU A 87 -16.28 -36.27 -11.29
CA LEU A 87 -17.32 -35.50 -10.58
C LEU A 87 -16.81 -34.08 -10.22
N SER A 88 -15.55 -33.97 -9.87
CA SER A 88 -14.95 -32.64 -9.50
C SER A 88 -14.91 -31.61 -10.65
N LYS A 89 -15.17 -32.03 -11.87
CA LYS A 89 -15.32 -31.14 -13.03
C LYS A 89 -16.66 -30.37 -13.04
N HIS A 90 -17.58 -30.76 -12.14
CA HIS A 90 -18.91 -30.18 -11.99
C HIS A 90 -19.12 -29.59 -10.58
N PRO A 91 -18.30 -28.61 -10.16
CA PRO A 91 -18.37 -28.07 -8.80
C PRO A 91 -19.66 -27.32 -8.49
N ASN A 92 -20.41 -26.92 -9.51
CA ASN A 92 -21.70 -26.23 -9.38
C ASN A 92 -22.88 -27.17 -9.12
N LEU A 93 -22.66 -28.48 -9.15
CA LEU A 93 -23.69 -29.48 -8.88
C LEU A 93 -23.56 -29.99 -7.44
N PRO A 94 -24.52 -29.68 -6.54
CA PRO A 94 -24.45 -30.08 -5.13
C PRO A 94 -24.28 -31.59 -4.94
N ALA A 95 -25.00 -32.43 -5.72
CA ALA A 95 -24.89 -33.87 -5.66
C ALA A 95 -23.47 -34.37 -5.97
N CYS A 96 -22.75 -33.70 -6.89
CA CYS A 96 -21.34 -34.07 -7.17
C CYS A 96 -20.45 -33.75 -5.98
N MET A 97 -20.66 -32.63 -5.30
CA MET A 97 -19.90 -32.24 -4.11
C MET A 97 -20.19 -33.18 -2.94
N GLU A 98 -21.44 -33.61 -2.78
CA GLU A 98 -21.84 -34.59 -1.77
C GLU A 98 -21.22 -35.95 -2.02
N ALA A 99 -21.23 -36.47 -3.26
CA ALA A 99 -20.57 -37.70 -3.63
C ALA A 99 -19.05 -37.66 -3.42
N ILE A 100 -18.40 -36.50 -3.68
CA ILE A 100 -16.98 -36.29 -3.40
C ILE A 100 -16.73 -36.32 -1.89
N ALA A 101 -17.57 -35.66 -1.08
CA ALA A 101 -17.46 -35.69 0.38
C ALA A 101 -17.72 -37.10 0.94
N TRP A 102 -18.59 -37.87 0.30
CA TRP A 102 -18.80 -39.27 0.65
C TRP A 102 -17.54 -40.12 0.37
N ILE A 103 -16.93 -40.03 -0.84
CA ILE A 103 -15.65 -40.69 -1.18
C ILE A 103 -14.57 -40.30 -0.16
N ALA A 104 -14.51 -39.04 0.24
CA ALA A 104 -13.57 -38.57 1.27
C ALA A 104 -13.83 -39.23 2.64
N GLY A 105 -15.10 -39.46 2.99
CA GLY A 105 -15.50 -40.15 4.20
C GLY A 105 -15.01 -41.60 4.19
N GLU A 106 -15.27 -42.35 3.10
CA GLU A 106 -14.80 -43.73 2.92
C GLU A 106 -13.28 -43.84 3.02
N LEU A 107 -12.56 -42.95 2.34
CA LEU A 107 -11.10 -42.90 2.42
C LEU A 107 -10.60 -42.80 3.88
N THR A 108 -11.32 -42.11 4.72
CA THR A 108 -10.93 -41.93 6.14
C THR A 108 -11.19 -43.16 7.00
N GLN A 109 -12.03 -44.10 6.57
CA GLN A 109 -12.35 -45.35 7.26
C GLN A 109 -11.42 -46.50 6.91
N VAL A 110 -10.73 -46.42 5.77
CA VAL A 110 -9.77 -47.48 5.35
C VAL A 110 -8.58 -47.49 6.31
N ASP A 111 -8.20 -48.63 6.85
CA ASP A 111 -7.10 -48.75 7.82
C ASP A 111 -5.75 -48.33 7.24
N ASP A 112 -5.43 -48.71 6.02
CA ASP A 112 -4.18 -48.43 5.35
C ASP A 112 -4.39 -48.02 3.89
N LEU A 113 -3.54 -47.10 3.40
CA LEU A 113 -3.49 -46.71 2.00
C LEU A 113 -2.37 -47.42 1.22
N VAL A 114 -1.81 -48.49 1.78
CA VAL A 114 -0.81 -49.33 1.09
C VAL A 114 -1.39 -49.84 -0.22
N GLY A 115 -0.64 -49.62 -1.31
CA GLY A 115 -1.08 -49.98 -2.67
C GLY A 115 -1.89 -48.88 -3.39
N LEU A 116 -2.25 -47.77 -2.73
CA LEU A 116 -2.75 -46.60 -3.43
C LEU A 116 -1.56 -45.86 -4.08
N GLY A 117 -1.40 -46.05 -5.40
CA GLY A 117 -0.32 -45.41 -6.14
C GLY A 117 -0.38 -43.88 -6.11
N GLY A 118 0.72 -43.24 -6.47
CA GLY A 118 0.84 -41.78 -6.47
C GLY A 118 -0.20 -41.09 -7.35
N TYR A 119 -0.43 -41.58 -8.57
CA TYR A 119 -1.40 -40.96 -9.50
C TYR A 119 -2.85 -41.02 -9.00
N PRO A 120 -3.41 -42.14 -8.51
CA PRO A 120 -4.74 -42.15 -7.90
C PRO A 120 -4.84 -41.21 -6.68
N SER A 121 -3.79 -41.10 -5.86
CA SER A 121 -3.74 -40.18 -4.74
C SER A 121 -3.92 -38.72 -5.19
N VAL A 122 -3.25 -38.34 -6.28
CA VAL A 122 -3.34 -36.96 -6.84
C VAL A 122 -4.72 -36.71 -7.45
N LEU A 123 -5.35 -37.69 -8.08
CA LEU A 123 -6.73 -37.55 -8.58
C LEU A 123 -7.72 -37.26 -7.43
N LEU A 124 -7.58 -37.98 -6.31
CA LEU A 124 -8.38 -37.75 -5.11
C LEU A 124 -8.12 -36.34 -4.49
N LEU A 125 -6.84 -35.96 -4.37
CA LEU A 125 -6.46 -34.66 -3.91
C LEU A 125 -7.09 -33.52 -4.75
N ASN A 126 -7.03 -33.67 -6.08
CA ASN A 126 -7.65 -32.70 -6.99
C ASN A 126 -9.18 -32.70 -6.84
N ALA A 127 -9.82 -33.86 -6.67
CA ALA A 127 -11.26 -33.93 -6.45
C ALA A 127 -11.68 -33.22 -5.12
N PHE A 128 -11.01 -33.57 -4.03
CA PHE A 128 -11.33 -33.02 -2.70
C PHE A 128 -11.06 -31.52 -2.62
N SER A 129 -10.05 -31.02 -3.35
CA SER A 129 -9.70 -29.59 -3.40
C SER A 129 -10.79 -28.69 -4.03
N LYS A 130 -11.84 -29.26 -4.60
CA LYS A 130 -13.00 -28.54 -5.13
C LYS A 130 -14.15 -28.40 -4.12
N ASN A 131 -14.07 -29.08 -2.98
CA ASN A 131 -15.09 -29.08 -1.92
C ASN A 131 -14.44 -28.63 -0.60
N LEU A 132 -14.17 -27.33 -0.49
CA LEU A 132 -13.41 -26.76 0.64
C LEU A 132 -14.21 -26.69 1.93
N ASP A 133 -15.53 -26.60 1.83
CA ASP A 133 -16.43 -26.49 3.00
C ASP A 133 -16.68 -27.83 3.69
N SER A 134 -16.20 -28.93 3.09
CA SER A 134 -16.36 -30.26 3.64
C SER A 134 -15.21 -30.66 4.59
N GLY A 135 -15.45 -30.72 5.88
CA GLY A 135 -14.47 -31.25 6.84
C GLY A 135 -14.09 -32.73 6.62
N ARG A 136 -14.88 -33.49 5.82
CA ARG A 136 -14.50 -34.84 5.38
C ARG A 136 -13.40 -34.75 4.33
N CYS A 137 -13.49 -33.82 3.38
CA CYS A 137 -12.48 -33.59 2.37
C CYS A 137 -11.16 -33.15 3.00
N GLU A 138 -11.18 -32.25 3.98
CA GLU A 138 -9.98 -31.82 4.67
C GLU A 138 -9.25 -33.00 5.35
N ARG A 139 -9.97 -33.82 6.12
CA ARG A 139 -9.39 -34.99 6.78
C ARG A 139 -8.81 -36.00 5.79
N ALA A 140 -9.52 -36.23 4.67
CA ALA A 140 -9.05 -37.11 3.61
C ALA A 140 -7.77 -36.59 2.93
N VAL A 141 -7.70 -35.29 2.66
CA VAL A 141 -6.52 -34.63 2.11
C VAL A 141 -5.33 -34.73 3.07
N ALA A 142 -5.53 -34.46 4.37
CA ALA A 142 -4.47 -34.63 5.36
C ALA A 142 -3.95 -36.05 5.42
N ARG A 143 -4.84 -37.05 5.28
CA ARG A 143 -4.45 -38.47 5.22
C ARG A 143 -3.67 -38.84 3.98
N LEU A 144 -4.10 -38.37 2.80
CA LEU A 144 -3.35 -38.55 1.54
C LEU A 144 -2.00 -37.81 1.59
N ALA A 145 -1.93 -36.64 2.20
CA ALA A 145 -0.68 -35.94 2.41
C ALA A 145 0.31 -36.77 3.24
N ARG A 146 -0.14 -37.32 4.38
CA ARG A 146 0.69 -38.24 5.18
C ARG A 146 1.13 -39.51 4.41
N HIS A 147 0.23 -40.10 3.62
CA HIS A 147 0.55 -41.23 2.78
C HIS A 147 1.65 -40.90 1.78
N LEU A 148 1.47 -39.85 0.96
CA LEU A 148 2.46 -39.40 -0.01
C LEU A 148 3.79 -38.95 0.63
N ARG A 149 3.78 -38.46 1.88
CA ARG A 149 5.01 -38.11 2.61
C ARG A 149 5.80 -39.37 3.03
N ARG A 150 5.11 -40.47 3.40
CA ARG A 150 5.73 -41.69 3.96
C ARG A 150 6.07 -42.71 2.91
N ASP A 151 5.28 -42.84 1.85
CA ASP A 151 5.43 -43.82 0.81
C ASP A 151 6.34 -43.30 -0.31
N ASP A 152 7.61 -43.78 -0.31
CA ASP A 152 8.59 -43.41 -1.33
C ASP A 152 8.20 -43.92 -2.71
N HIS A 153 7.59 -45.14 -2.79
CA HIS A 153 7.17 -45.71 -4.05
C HIS A 153 6.04 -44.88 -4.68
N ALA A 154 5.03 -44.52 -3.91
CA ALA A 154 3.96 -43.65 -4.39
C ALA A 154 4.50 -42.33 -4.93
N ARG A 155 5.50 -41.71 -4.25
CA ARG A 155 6.14 -40.46 -4.72
C ARG A 155 6.94 -40.64 -6.00
N GLN A 156 7.72 -41.70 -6.12
CA GLN A 156 8.56 -41.96 -7.31
C GLN A 156 7.74 -42.18 -8.58
N THR A 157 6.47 -42.57 -8.45
CA THR A 157 5.56 -42.73 -9.60
C THR A 157 4.89 -41.43 -10.03
N LEU A 158 5.10 -40.32 -9.31
CA LEU A 158 4.50 -39.03 -9.64
C LEU A 158 5.23 -38.35 -10.80
N SER A 159 4.48 -37.95 -11.81
CA SER A 159 4.97 -37.07 -12.87
C SER A 159 5.12 -35.64 -12.34
N ALA A 160 5.84 -34.80 -13.08
CA ALA A 160 5.97 -33.36 -12.80
C ALA A 160 4.61 -32.64 -12.68
N GLN A 161 3.66 -32.99 -13.57
CA GLN A 161 2.30 -32.49 -13.52
C GLN A 161 1.57 -32.93 -12.25
N ASN A 162 1.74 -34.18 -11.82
CA ASN A 162 1.11 -34.70 -10.62
C ASN A 162 1.62 -34.01 -9.36
N ILE A 163 2.90 -33.69 -9.29
CA ILE A 163 3.48 -32.92 -8.18
C ILE A 163 2.89 -31.52 -8.10
N SER A 164 2.76 -30.80 -9.22
CA SER A 164 2.16 -29.47 -9.24
C SER A 164 0.69 -29.48 -8.83
N LEU A 165 -0.08 -30.50 -9.27
CA LEU A 165 -1.48 -30.66 -8.86
C LEU A 165 -1.62 -31.02 -7.37
N ALA A 166 -0.74 -31.84 -6.83
CA ALA A 166 -0.72 -32.14 -5.40
C ALA A 166 -0.39 -30.91 -4.55
N LEU A 167 0.62 -30.15 -4.94
CA LEU A 167 0.96 -28.87 -4.30
C LEU A 167 -0.24 -27.91 -4.31
N ASN A 168 -0.91 -27.78 -5.46
CA ASN A 168 -2.11 -26.95 -5.56
C ASN A 168 -3.26 -27.44 -4.66
N ALA A 169 -3.45 -28.73 -4.50
CA ALA A 169 -4.44 -29.28 -3.58
C ALA A 169 -4.07 -28.98 -2.12
N PHE A 170 -2.82 -29.19 -1.72
CA PHE A 170 -2.35 -28.88 -0.35
C PHE A 170 -2.45 -27.39 -0.02
N SER A 171 -2.21 -26.52 -0.99
CA SER A 171 -2.29 -25.07 -0.79
C SER A 171 -3.68 -24.55 -0.44
N LYS A 172 -4.72 -25.36 -0.62
CA LYS A 172 -6.10 -25.02 -0.23
C LYS A 172 -6.33 -25.17 1.28
N TRP A 173 -5.53 -26.00 1.94
CA TRP A 173 -5.50 -26.19 3.39
C TRP A 173 -4.10 -25.89 3.92
N SER A 174 -3.64 -24.64 3.69
CA SER A 174 -2.29 -24.19 4.03
C SER A 174 -1.95 -24.30 5.51
N ASP A 175 -2.96 -24.21 6.36
CA ASP A 175 -2.81 -24.24 7.82
C ASP A 175 -2.81 -25.68 8.38
N ASN A 176 -3.12 -26.67 7.53
CA ASN A 176 -3.09 -28.08 7.94
C ASN A 176 -1.64 -28.58 7.95
N THR A 177 -1.17 -29.03 9.11
CA THR A 177 0.22 -29.45 9.33
C THR A 177 0.71 -30.59 8.44
N ASP A 178 -0.17 -31.55 8.10
CA ASP A 178 0.19 -32.66 7.18
C ASP A 178 0.32 -32.18 5.74
N CYS A 179 -0.57 -31.27 5.31
CA CYS A 179 -0.49 -30.64 3.99
C CYS A 179 0.79 -29.80 3.88
N GLN A 180 1.07 -28.98 4.88
CA GLN A 180 2.28 -28.17 4.93
C GLN A 180 3.55 -29.01 4.87
N ALA A 181 3.68 -30.01 5.76
CA ALA A 181 4.88 -30.87 5.80
C ALA A 181 5.11 -31.66 4.50
N THR A 182 4.02 -32.04 3.80
CA THR A 182 4.12 -32.74 2.52
C THR A 182 4.45 -31.78 1.38
N ALA A 183 3.88 -30.57 1.41
CA ALA A 183 4.23 -29.52 0.45
C ALA A 183 5.71 -29.12 0.54
N HIS A 184 6.28 -29.00 1.77
CA HIS A 184 7.72 -28.76 1.95
C HIS A 184 8.57 -29.89 1.37
N ARG A 185 8.15 -31.15 1.56
CA ARG A 185 8.85 -32.29 0.97
C ARG A 185 8.84 -32.25 -0.56
N PHE A 186 7.71 -31.89 -1.16
CA PHE A 186 7.58 -31.73 -2.61
C PHE A 186 8.34 -30.49 -3.12
N ALA A 187 8.36 -29.41 -2.36
CA ALA A 187 9.18 -28.25 -2.65
C ALA A 187 10.67 -28.60 -2.69
N ALA A 188 11.17 -29.32 -1.66
CA ALA A 188 12.55 -29.80 -1.64
C ALA A 188 12.88 -30.70 -2.85
N LEU A 189 11.94 -31.51 -3.31
CA LEU A 189 12.08 -32.32 -4.50
C LEU A 189 12.18 -31.47 -5.77
N VAL A 190 11.28 -30.46 -5.91
CA VAL A 190 11.32 -29.51 -7.03
C VAL A 190 12.63 -28.71 -7.02
N ALA A 191 13.12 -28.32 -5.85
CA ALA A 191 14.38 -27.59 -5.73
C ALA A 191 15.60 -28.42 -6.13
N SER A 192 15.63 -29.71 -5.75
CA SER A 192 16.82 -30.59 -5.94
C SER A 192 16.85 -31.34 -7.25
N ASP A 193 15.69 -31.75 -7.80
CA ASP A 193 15.62 -32.61 -9.01
C ASP A 193 15.47 -31.75 -10.28
N TYR A 194 16.59 -31.54 -10.96
CA TYR A 194 16.65 -30.83 -12.25
C TYR A 194 15.79 -31.49 -13.33
N ARG A 195 15.78 -32.86 -13.41
CA ARG A 195 15.01 -33.57 -14.43
C ARG A 195 13.51 -33.38 -14.23
N LEU A 196 13.06 -33.42 -12.99
CA LEU A 196 11.68 -33.14 -12.61
C LEU A 196 11.28 -31.74 -13.05
N ARG A 197 12.11 -30.75 -12.75
CA ARG A 197 11.84 -29.37 -13.15
C ARG A 197 11.73 -29.22 -14.67
N CYS A 198 12.67 -29.76 -15.42
CA CYS A 198 12.64 -29.72 -16.88
C CYS A 198 11.42 -30.44 -17.50
N ALA A 199 10.83 -31.39 -16.80
CA ALA A 199 9.61 -32.07 -17.23
C ALA A 199 8.32 -31.30 -16.92
N MET A 200 8.39 -30.22 -16.13
CA MET A 200 7.25 -29.32 -15.87
C MET A 200 6.99 -28.43 -17.09
N ASP A 201 5.79 -28.50 -17.64
CA ASP A 201 5.29 -27.57 -18.64
C ASP A 201 4.91 -26.20 -18.01
N ALA A 202 4.53 -25.24 -18.83
CA ALA A 202 4.18 -23.88 -18.38
C ALA A 202 3.06 -23.87 -17.33
N GLN A 203 2.03 -24.70 -17.53
CA GLN A 203 0.92 -24.84 -16.59
C GLN A 203 1.39 -25.41 -15.24
N SER A 204 2.23 -26.43 -15.26
CA SER A 204 2.77 -27.07 -14.07
C SER A 204 3.66 -26.11 -13.26
N VAL A 205 4.50 -25.32 -13.94
CA VAL A 205 5.34 -24.29 -13.31
C VAL A 205 4.47 -23.22 -12.64
N ALA A 206 3.51 -22.64 -13.36
CA ALA A 206 2.63 -21.61 -12.81
C ALA A 206 1.78 -22.16 -11.64
N THR A 207 1.30 -23.40 -11.75
CA THR A 207 0.50 -24.05 -10.69
C THR A 207 1.35 -24.29 -9.44
N ALA A 208 2.58 -24.79 -9.60
CA ALA A 208 3.49 -25.03 -8.50
C ALA A 208 3.88 -23.72 -7.80
N LEU A 209 4.23 -22.68 -8.56
CA LEU A 209 4.53 -21.35 -8.02
C LEU A 209 3.37 -20.79 -7.20
N ASN A 210 2.14 -20.81 -7.76
CA ASN A 210 0.94 -20.33 -7.09
C ASN A 210 0.61 -21.13 -5.81
N ALA A 211 0.94 -22.42 -5.78
CA ALA A 211 0.77 -23.24 -4.59
C ALA A 211 1.81 -22.90 -3.51
N LEU A 212 3.09 -22.85 -3.90
CA LEU A 212 4.21 -22.60 -2.98
C LEU A 212 4.15 -21.23 -2.30
N CYS A 213 3.54 -20.23 -2.94
CA CYS A 213 3.39 -18.89 -2.37
C CYS A 213 2.49 -18.80 -1.11
N LYS A 214 1.87 -19.93 -0.72
CA LYS A 214 1.13 -20.02 0.55
C LYS A 214 2.05 -20.20 1.77
N TRP A 215 3.30 -20.57 1.55
CA TRP A 215 4.31 -20.78 2.59
C TRP A 215 5.59 -19.99 2.29
N PRO A 216 5.50 -18.63 2.27
CA PRO A 216 6.64 -17.79 1.84
C PRO A 216 7.83 -17.85 2.79
N ASP A 217 7.59 -18.12 4.08
CA ASP A 217 8.62 -18.09 5.12
C ASP A 217 9.44 -19.39 5.23
N THR A 218 9.17 -20.36 4.36
CA THR A 218 9.86 -21.65 4.42
C THR A 218 11.00 -21.76 3.41
N PRO A 219 12.22 -22.15 3.84
CA PRO A 219 13.37 -22.25 2.96
C PRO A 219 13.17 -23.19 1.77
N ASP A 220 12.53 -24.35 1.99
CA ASP A 220 12.26 -25.32 0.92
C ASP A 220 11.38 -24.73 -0.19
N CYS A 221 10.35 -23.97 0.19
CA CYS A 221 9.47 -23.29 -0.77
C CYS A 221 10.23 -22.17 -1.50
N GLY A 222 11.03 -21.38 -0.79
CA GLY A 222 11.87 -20.34 -1.40
C GLY A 222 12.86 -20.91 -2.41
N ASN A 223 13.53 -22.03 -2.08
CA ASN A 223 14.45 -22.73 -2.99
C ASN A 223 13.74 -23.27 -4.24
N ALA A 224 12.56 -23.87 -4.06
CA ALA A 224 11.77 -24.38 -5.18
C ALA A 224 11.30 -23.26 -6.10
N VAL A 225 10.81 -22.15 -5.52
CA VAL A 225 10.40 -20.96 -6.28
C VAL A 225 11.57 -20.35 -7.02
N SER A 226 12.73 -20.22 -6.41
CA SER A 226 13.95 -19.74 -7.07
C SER A 226 14.32 -20.62 -8.26
N ALA A 227 14.32 -21.93 -8.10
CA ALA A 227 14.63 -22.88 -9.18
C ALA A 227 13.62 -22.87 -10.34
N LEU A 228 12.34 -22.60 -10.07
CA LEU A 228 11.31 -22.42 -11.10
C LEU A 228 11.39 -21.02 -11.74
N ALA A 229 11.77 -20.00 -10.97
CA ALA A 229 12.00 -18.64 -11.45
C ALA A 229 13.18 -18.58 -12.44
N GLU A 230 14.29 -19.30 -12.17
CA GLU A 230 15.41 -19.47 -13.12
C GLU A 230 14.92 -19.94 -14.46
N ARG A 231 14.08 -20.98 -14.48
CA ARG A 231 13.51 -21.50 -15.74
C ARG A 231 12.65 -20.46 -16.45
N LEU A 232 11.84 -19.70 -15.72
CA LEU A 232 11.04 -18.62 -16.32
C LEU A 232 11.92 -17.47 -16.85
N ALA A 233 13.05 -17.18 -16.20
CA ALA A 233 13.99 -16.17 -16.67
C ALA A 233 14.71 -16.62 -17.94
N ASP A 234 15.13 -17.91 -18.01
CA ASP A 234 16.01 -18.39 -19.07
C ASP A 234 15.25 -18.97 -20.29
N GLU A 235 14.10 -19.63 -20.06
CA GLU A 235 13.39 -20.35 -21.10
C GLU A 235 12.29 -19.51 -21.76
N SER A 236 12.61 -18.82 -22.84
CA SER A 236 11.65 -17.99 -23.60
C SER A 236 10.46 -18.79 -24.13
N ARG A 237 10.68 -20.08 -24.52
CA ARG A 237 9.63 -20.98 -24.95
C ARG A 237 8.61 -21.24 -23.83
N LEU A 238 9.09 -21.53 -22.62
CA LEU A 238 8.23 -21.75 -21.45
C LEU A 238 7.34 -20.54 -21.19
N ARG A 239 7.92 -19.33 -21.24
CA ARG A 239 7.15 -18.09 -21.08
C ARG A 239 6.07 -17.90 -22.14
N LYS A 240 6.37 -18.22 -23.42
CA LYS A 240 5.41 -18.09 -24.52
C LYS A 240 4.23 -19.06 -24.41
N GLU A 241 4.41 -20.21 -23.79
CA GLU A 241 3.37 -21.22 -23.58
C GLU A 241 2.42 -20.88 -22.42
N LEU A 242 2.79 -19.95 -21.50
CA LEU A 242 1.93 -19.54 -20.40
C LEU A 242 0.65 -18.86 -20.93
N LYS A 243 -0.49 -19.30 -20.46
CA LYS A 243 -1.78 -18.64 -20.69
C LYS A 243 -1.91 -17.38 -19.82
N PRO A 244 -2.84 -16.47 -20.15
CA PRO A 244 -3.03 -15.22 -19.37
C PRO A 244 -3.16 -15.45 -17.86
N GLN A 245 -4.00 -16.40 -17.44
CA GLN A 245 -4.19 -16.76 -16.03
C GLN A 245 -2.91 -17.32 -15.39
N GLU A 246 -2.17 -18.15 -16.11
CA GLU A 246 -0.94 -18.77 -15.62
C GLU A 246 0.16 -17.71 -15.41
N LEU A 247 0.25 -16.73 -16.32
CA LEU A 247 1.17 -15.60 -16.20
C LEU A 247 0.83 -14.73 -15.00
N GLY A 248 -0.45 -14.36 -14.80
CA GLY A 248 -0.88 -13.59 -13.64
C GLY A 248 -0.58 -14.32 -12.32
N ASN A 249 -0.85 -15.62 -12.26
CA ASN A 249 -0.54 -16.44 -11.10
C ASN A 249 0.97 -16.54 -10.83
N ALA A 250 1.78 -16.70 -11.87
CA ALA A 250 3.25 -16.75 -11.75
C ALA A 250 3.81 -15.43 -11.21
N LEU A 251 3.40 -14.29 -11.76
CA LEU A 251 3.79 -12.96 -11.26
C LEU A 251 3.39 -12.78 -9.80
N ASN A 252 2.14 -13.08 -9.46
CA ASN A 252 1.66 -12.96 -8.07
C ASN A 252 2.45 -13.86 -7.12
N ALA A 253 2.81 -15.08 -7.54
CA ALA A 253 3.62 -15.98 -6.73
C ALA A 253 5.04 -15.43 -6.52
N LEU A 254 5.72 -15.03 -7.59
CA LEU A 254 7.07 -14.48 -7.54
C LEU A 254 7.16 -13.23 -6.63
N SER A 255 6.10 -12.43 -6.61
CA SER A 255 6.04 -11.20 -5.79
C SER A 255 6.12 -11.43 -4.28
N LYS A 256 5.94 -12.67 -3.80
CA LYS A 256 6.13 -13.04 -2.39
C LYS A 256 7.61 -13.14 -2.00
N TRP A 257 8.50 -13.27 -2.98
CA TRP A 257 9.96 -13.29 -2.83
C TRP A 257 10.60 -12.16 -3.64
N ALA A 258 10.01 -10.96 -3.52
CA ALA A 258 10.42 -9.79 -4.31
C ALA A 258 11.89 -9.41 -4.14
N ASP A 259 12.45 -9.64 -2.96
CA ASP A 259 13.85 -9.34 -2.63
C ASP A 259 14.84 -10.35 -3.22
N THR A 260 14.35 -11.43 -3.84
CA THR A 260 15.19 -12.46 -4.44
C THR A 260 15.54 -12.08 -5.88
N PRO A 261 16.83 -11.91 -6.25
CA PRO A 261 17.23 -11.44 -7.58
C PRO A 261 16.70 -12.29 -8.73
N VAL A 262 16.64 -13.62 -8.56
CA VAL A 262 16.13 -14.53 -9.59
C VAL A 262 14.62 -14.37 -9.81
N CYS A 263 13.85 -14.07 -8.75
CA CYS A 263 12.43 -13.78 -8.88
C CYS A 263 12.21 -12.44 -9.60
N ALA A 264 13.05 -11.43 -9.34
CA ALA A 264 13.03 -10.17 -10.07
C ALA A 264 13.36 -10.36 -11.57
N ALA A 265 14.35 -11.21 -11.89
CA ALA A 265 14.68 -11.55 -13.29
C ALA A 265 13.54 -12.26 -14.01
N ALA A 266 12.90 -13.24 -13.36
CA ALA A 266 11.73 -13.93 -13.90
C ALA A 266 10.53 -12.99 -14.10
N ALA A 267 10.28 -12.10 -13.12
CA ALA A 267 9.22 -11.09 -13.21
C ALA A 267 9.48 -10.11 -14.38
N SER A 268 10.74 -9.69 -14.56
CA SER A 268 11.15 -8.85 -15.70
C SER A 268 10.87 -9.52 -17.03
N ALA A 269 11.24 -10.80 -17.16
CA ALA A 269 11.02 -11.57 -18.38
C ALA A 269 9.52 -11.83 -18.68
N LEU A 270 8.67 -11.93 -17.65
CA LEU A 270 7.21 -11.98 -17.81
C LEU A 270 6.63 -10.60 -18.12
N ALA A 271 7.20 -9.54 -17.55
CA ALA A 271 6.82 -8.15 -17.85
C ALA A 271 7.14 -7.78 -19.31
N GLU A 272 8.30 -8.17 -19.85
CA GLU A 272 8.64 -8.02 -21.27
C GLU A 272 7.54 -8.61 -22.17
N ARG A 273 7.07 -9.81 -21.83
CA ARG A 273 6.00 -10.44 -22.60
C ARG A 273 4.67 -9.66 -22.50
N LEU A 274 4.36 -9.07 -21.35
CA LEU A 274 3.19 -8.19 -21.22
C LEU A 274 3.32 -6.91 -22.06
N VAL A 275 4.52 -6.37 -22.18
CA VAL A 275 4.78 -5.19 -23.03
C VAL A 275 4.66 -5.54 -24.51
N ASP A 276 5.22 -6.68 -24.92
CA ASP A 276 5.35 -7.06 -26.33
C ASP A 276 4.08 -7.70 -26.93
N ASP A 277 3.18 -8.26 -26.10
CA ASP A 277 1.98 -8.98 -26.55
C ASP A 277 0.68 -8.28 -26.15
N PRO A 278 0.15 -7.35 -26.96
CA PRO A 278 -1.14 -6.72 -26.72
C PRO A 278 -2.32 -7.70 -26.68
N GLY A 279 -2.23 -8.81 -27.43
CA GLY A 279 -3.24 -9.87 -27.43
C GLY A 279 -3.33 -10.56 -26.08
N LEU A 280 -2.18 -10.87 -25.50
CA LEU A 280 -2.10 -11.43 -24.14
C LEU A 280 -2.67 -10.44 -23.10
N ARG A 281 -2.28 -9.17 -23.14
CA ARG A 281 -2.84 -8.15 -22.23
C ARG A 281 -4.36 -8.10 -22.32
N LYS A 282 -4.90 -8.11 -23.54
CA LYS A 282 -6.34 -8.06 -23.77
C LYS A 282 -7.07 -9.32 -23.29
N ALA A 283 -6.40 -10.47 -23.27
CA ALA A 283 -6.96 -11.74 -22.81
C ALA A 283 -6.91 -11.95 -21.29
N LEU A 284 -6.20 -11.09 -20.52
CA LEU A 284 -6.23 -11.14 -19.05
C LEU A 284 -7.63 -10.77 -18.55
N ASP A 285 -8.19 -11.56 -17.66
CA ASP A 285 -9.42 -11.23 -16.95
C ASP A 285 -9.17 -10.18 -15.84
N PRO A 286 -10.21 -9.60 -15.23
CA PRO A 286 -10.07 -8.56 -14.19
C PRO A 286 -9.20 -8.99 -13.00
N ILE A 287 -9.33 -10.26 -12.58
CA ILE A 287 -8.57 -10.81 -11.45
C ILE A 287 -7.08 -10.84 -11.82
N ASN A 288 -6.76 -11.34 -13.00
CA ASN A 288 -5.37 -11.46 -13.45
C ASN A 288 -4.72 -10.09 -13.70
N VAL A 289 -5.48 -9.10 -14.18
CA VAL A 289 -4.99 -7.71 -14.33
C VAL A 289 -4.62 -7.14 -12.96
N SER A 290 -5.50 -7.25 -11.97
CA SER A 290 -5.24 -6.71 -10.64
C SER A 290 -4.09 -7.44 -9.92
N GLN A 291 -3.97 -8.74 -10.09
CA GLN A 291 -2.88 -9.54 -9.55
C GLN A 291 -1.54 -9.20 -10.21
N ALA A 292 -1.51 -9.07 -11.53
CA ALA A 292 -0.30 -8.69 -12.27
C ALA A 292 0.17 -7.29 -11.88
N LEU A 293 -0.73 -6.30 -11.78
CA LEU A 293 -0.41 -4.95 -11.31
C LEU A 293 0.18 -4.98 -9.90
N ASN A 294 -0.50 -5.68 -8.96
CA ASN A 294 -0.02 -5.80 -7.59
C ASN A 294 1.34 -6.49 -7.50
N ALA A 295 1.58 -7.49 -8.33
CA ALA A 295 2.88 -8.16 -8.40
C ALA A 295 3.97 -7.23 -8.95
N LEU A 296 3.74 -6.58 -10.10
CA LEU A 296 4.68 -5.68 -10.75
C LEU A 296 5.06 -4.49 -9.85
N SER A 297 4.13 -4.03 -9.02
CA SER A 297 4.39 -2.93 -8.07
C SER A 297 5.45 -3.23 -7.01
N LYS A 298 5.80 -4.51 -6.82
CA LYS A 298 6.91 -4.92 -5.93
C LYS A 298 8.29 -4.64 -6.53
N TRP A 299 8.35 -4.47 -7.85
CA TRP A 299 9.54 -4.15 -8.62
C TRP A 299 9.34 -2.83 -9.40
N ALA A 300 8.79 -1.83 -8.70
CA ALA A 300 8.44 -0.54 -9.29
C ALA A 300 9.65 0.18 -9.90
N ASP A 301 10.84 -0.03 -9.34
CA ASP A 301 12.10 0.56 -9.79
C ASP A 301 12.71 -0.14 -11.02
N ILE A 302 12.16 -1.31 -11.41
CA ILE A 302 12.60 -2.02 -12.61
C ILE A 302 11.85 -1.48 -13.84
N PRO A 303 12.56 -0.88 -14.83
CA PRO A 303 11.90 -0.16 -15.93
C PRO A 303 10.89 -1.01 -16.73
N VAL A 304 11.21 -2.28 -17.01
CA VAL A 304 10.30 -3.16 -17.77
C VAL A 304 9.05 -3.54 -16.97
N CYS A 305 9.17 -3.70 -15.63
CA CYS A 305 8.03 -3.94 -14.75
C CYS A 305 7.12 -2.70 -14.70
N ALA A 306 7.71 -1.51 -14.62
CA ALA A 306 6.97 -0.26 -14.72
C ALA A 306 6.26 -0.11 -16.07
N ALA A 307 6.95 -0.40 -17.18
CA ALA A 307 6.35 -0.36 -18.52
C ALA A 307 5.16 -1.33 -18.67
N ALA A 308 5.28 -2.56 -18.15
CA ALA A 308 4.20 -3.53 -18.15
C ALA A 308 2.99 -3.07 -17.29
N ALA A 309 3.27 -2.48 -16.13
CA ALA A 309 2.23 -1.93 -15.25
C ALA A 309 1.51 -0.75 -15.92
N ILE A 310 2.24 0.15 -16.60
CA ILE A 310 1.67 1.27 -17.37
C ILE A 310 0.80 0.75 -18.50
N ALA A 311 1.24 -0.29 -19.23
CA ALA A 311 0.45 -0.91 -20.30
C ALA A 311 -0.84 -1.58 -19.81
N LEU A 312 -0.86 -2.11 -18.57
CA LEU A 312 -2.08 -2.60 -17.91
C LEU A 312 -2.96 -1.45 -17.41
N ALA A 313 -2.34 -0.36 -16.94
CA ALA A 313 -3.06 0.86 -16.54
C ALA A 313 -3.78 1.49 -17.74
N GLU A 314 -3.12 1.58 -18.91
CA GLU A 314 -3.72 2.04 -20.16
C GLU A 314 -5.00 1.24 -20.47
N ARG A 315 -4.91 -0.08 -20.36
CA ARG A 315 -6.08 -0.94 -20.58
C ARG A 315 -7.21 -0.68 -19.56
N LEU A 316 -6.88 -0.40 -18.30
CA LEU A 316 -7.91 -0.04 -17.30
C LEU A 316 -8.55 1.31 -17.61
N ALA A 317 -7.78 2.27 -18.10
CA ALA A 317 -8.31 3.58 -18.49
C ALA A 317 -9.25 3.48 -19.71
N ASP A 318 -8.91 2.61 -20.67
CA ASP A 318 -9.61 2.51 -21.95
C ASP A 318 -10.78 1.50 -21.95
N ASP A 319 -10.88 0.60 -20.97
CA ASP A 319 -11.90 -0.46 -20.91
C ASP A 319 -12.80 -0.31 -19.67
N PRO A 320 -13.91 0.45 -19.78
CA PRO A 320 -14.87 0.62 -18.68
C PRO A 320 -15.55 -0.69 -18.26
N VAL A 321 -15.62 -1.70 -19.16
CA VAL A 321 -16.19 -3.01 -18.83
C VAL A 321 -15.26 -3.76 -17.90
N LEU A 322 -13.95 -3.73 -18.19
CA LEU A 322 -12.92 -4.30 -17.33
C LEU A 322 -12.93 -3.64 -15.94
N CYS A 323 -12.96 -2.30 -15.91
CA CYS A 323 -13.05 -1.57 -14.63
C CYS A 323 -14.26 -2.00 -13.81
N ARG A 324 -15.45 -2.10 -14.42
CA ARG A 324 -16.67 -2.53 -13.72
C ARG A 324 -16.65 -3.99 -13.28
N ALA A 325 -15.92 -4.83 -13.97
CA ALA A 325 -15.80 -6.25 -13.63
C ALA A 325 -14.82 -6.56 -12.47
N LEU A 326 -13.99 -5.58 -12.05
CA LEU A 326 -13.15 -5.72 -10.86
C LEU A 326 -14.04 -5.79 -9.61
N ASN A 327 -13.85 -6.79 -8.76
CA ASN A 327 -14.43 -6.79 -7.42
C ASN A 327 -13.67 -5.84 -6.47
N ALA A 328 -14.18 -5.64 -5.27
CA ALA A 328 -13.61 -4.73 -4.27
C ALA A 328 -12.12 -4.99 -4.01
N ARG A 329 -11.73 -6.26 -3.85
CA ARG A 329 -10.34 -6.66 -3.64
C ARG A 329 -9.46 -6.38 -4.88
N GLY A 330 -9.96 -6.68 -6.08
CA GLY A 330 -9.23 -6.41 -7.33
C GLY A 330 -9.00 -4.91 -7.54
N LEU A 331 -10.02 -4.10 -7.29
CA LEU A 331 -9.94 -2.64 -7.36
C LEU A 331 -8.93 -2.08 -6.35
N SER A 332 -9.00 -2.50 -5.08
CA SER A 332 -8.07 -2.08 -4.04
C SER A 332 -6.62 -2.43 -4.41
N ASN A 333 -6.38 -3.64 -4.90
CA ASN A 333 -5.05 -4.09 -5.34
C ASN A 333 -4.54 -3.27 -6.53
N ALA A 334 -5.40 -2.99 -7.52
CA ALA A 334 -5.03 -2.20 -8.70
C ALA A 334 -4.67 -0.76 -8.31
N LEU A 335 -5.50 -0.09 -7.50
CA LEU A 335 -5.23 1.26 -7.00
C LEU A 335 -3.92 1.32 -6.20
N ASN A 336 -3.73 0.40 -5.25
CA ASN A 336 -2.51 0.33 -4.46
C ASN A 336 -1.26 0.10 -5.33
N ALA A 337 -1.37 -0.73 -6.37
CA ALA A 337 -0.27 -0.95 -7.29
C ALA A 337 0.05 0.31 -8.11
N LEU A 338 -0.96 0.94 -8.70
CA LEU A 338 -0.81 2.14 -9.54
C LEU A 338 -0.21 3.32 -8.75
N SER A 339 -0.45 3.38 -7.43
CA SER A 339 0.10 4.41 -6.55
C SER A 339 1.64 4.43 -6.46
N LYS A 340 2.32 3.42 -7.03
CA LYS A 340 3.78 3.38 -7.13
C LYS A 340 4.34 4.25 -8.25
N TRP A 341 3.51 4.66 -9.19
CA TRP A 341 3.88 5.50 -10.33
C TRP A 341 3.00 6.76 -10.40
N PRO A 342 3.06 7.64 -9.37
CA PRO A 342 2.18 8.81 -9.28
C PRO A 342 2.42 9.84 -10.39
N ASP A 343 3.63 9.90 -10.94
CA ASP A 343 4.02 10.85 -12.00
C ASP A 343 3.57 10.40 -13.41
N SER A 344 3.04 9.16 -13.53
CA SER A 344 2.54 8.64 -14.81
C SER A 344 1.13 9.14 -15.11
N GLN A 345 0.96 9.89 -16.19
CA GLN A 345 -0.37 10.35 -16.64
C GLN A 345 -1.32 9.18 -16.96
N VAL A 346 -0.79 8.08 -17.49
CA VAL A 346 -1.56 6.86 -17.79
C VAL A 346 -2.08 6.23 -16.50
N CYS A 347 -1.21 6.13 -15.47
CA CYS A 347 -1.63 5.65 -14.16
C CYS A 347 -2.67 6.58 -13.52
N ALA A 348 -2.50 7.90 -13.65
CA ALA A 348 -3.47 8.87 -13.17
C ALA A 348 -4.85 8.71 -13.84
N ALA A 349 -4.88 8.47 -15.17
CA ALA A 349 -6.13 8.21 -15.90
C ALA A 349 -6.82 6.91 -15.43
N ALA A 350 -6.06 5.82 -15.27
CA ALA A 350 -6.58 4.56 -14.75
C ALA A 350 -7.11 4.71 -13.31
N VAL A 351 -6.38 5.44 -12.45
CA VAL A 351 -6.81 5.73 -11.08
C VAL A 351 -8.08 6.57 -11.08
N SER A 352 -8.21 7.56 -11.98
CA SER A 352 -9.43 8.35 -12.11
C SER A 352 -10.64 7.49 -12.44
N ALA A 353 -10.51 6.56 -13.42
CA ALA A 353 -11.60 5.64 -13.77
C ALA A 353 -12.01 4.70 -12.62
N LEU A 354 -11.02 4.23 -11.83
CA LEU A 354 -11.28 3.41 -10.65
C LEU A 354 -11.86 4.24 -9.48
N ALA A 355 -11.43 5.49 -9.33
CA ALA A 355 -11.93 6.41 -8.31
C ALA A 355 -13.39 6.82 -8.58
N GLU A 356 -13.78 7.09 -9.84
CA GLU A 356 -15.18 7.31 -10.24
C GLU A 356 -16.05 6.15 -9.76
N ARG A 357 -15.59 4.93 -9.98
CA ARG A 357 -16.32 3.77 -9.52
C ARG A 357 -16.45 3.68 -8.00
N VAL A 358 -15.39 4.05 -7.26
CA VAL A 358 -15.45 4.12 -5.78
C VAL A 358 -16.45 5.18 -5.34
N ALA A 359 -16.50 6.32 -6.02
CA ALA A 359 -17.43 7.40 -5.69
C ALA A 359 -18.89 7.03 -5.98
N ASP A 360 -19.16 6.32 -7.11
CA ASP A 360 -20.51 6.11 -7.63
C ASP A 360 -21.15 4.78 -7.21
N ASP A 361 -20.38 3.78 -6.76
CA ASP A 361 -20.88 2.43 -6.44
C ASP A 361 -20.88 2.16 -4.92
N PRO A 362 -22.02 2.35 -4.23
CA PRO A 362 -22.13 2.10 -2.79
C PRO A 362 -21.96 0.62 -2.40
N GLU A 363 -22.39 -0.31 -3.26
CA GLU A 363 -22.25 -1.74 -2.96
C GLU A 363 -20.77 -2.17 -3.03
N LEU A 364 -20.03 -1.68 -4.03
CA LEU A 364 -18.59 -1.88 -4.07
C LEU A 364 -17.90 -1.35 -2.81
N ARG A 365 -18.30 -0.15 -2.35
CA ARG A 365 -17.74 0.41 -1.11
C ARG A 365 -18.02 -0.46 0.10
N LYS A 366 -19.20 -1.07 0.21
CA LYS A 366 -19.55 -2.00 1.30
C LYS A 366 -18.73 -3.28 1.27
N ASP A 367 -18.41 -3.77 0.07
CA ASP A 367 -17.61 -4.98 -0.11
C ASP A 367 -16.13 -4.78 0.18
N LEU A 368 -15.63 -3.54 0.29
CA LEU A 368 -14.26 -3.28 0.71
C LEU A 368 -14.10 -3.64 2.20
N ASP A 369 -13.20 -4.55 2.49
CA ASP A 369 -12.77 -4.83 3.85
C ASP A 369 -11.95 -3.65 4.46
N PRO A 370 -11.68 -3.63 5.76
CA PRO A 370 -10.92 -2.55 6.40
C PRO A 370 -9.57 -2.29 5.74
N GLN A 371 -8.83 -3.34 5.36
CA GLN A 371 -7.57 -3.22 4.64
C GLN A 371 -7.77 -2.62 3.25
N GLY A 372 -8.83 -3.02 2.55
CA GLY A 372 -9.20 -2.47 1.24
C GLY A 372 -9.47 -0.97 1.31
N VAL A 373 -10.23 -0.51 2.31
CA VAL A 373 -10.53 0.92 2.49
C VAL A 373 -9.25 1.72 2.75
N SER A 374 -8.40 1.28 3.66
CA SER A 374 -7.14 1.98 3.97
C SER A 374 -6.19 2.02 2.78
N ASN A 375 -6.11 0.93 2.01
CA ASN A 375 -5.28 0.85 0.79
C ASN A 375 -5.80 1.77 -0.31
N VAL A 376 -7.13 1.81 -0.54
CA VAL A 376 -7.75 2.69 -1.52
C VAL A 376 -7.52 4.15 -1.15
N LEU A 377 -7.80 4.55 0.09
CA LEU A 377 -7.53 5.91 0.58
C LEU A 377 -6.06 6.30 0.38
N ASN A 378 -5.13 5.43 0.80
CA ASN A 378 -3.70 5.68 0.65
C ASN A 378 -3.28 5.80 -0.83
N ALA A 379 -3.88 5.00 -1.72
CA ALA A 379 -3.61 5.10 -3.15
C ALA A 379 -4.12 6.42 -3.72
N LEU A 380 -5.39 6.78 -3.47
CA LEU A 380 -6.00 8.03 -3.94
C LEU A 380 -5.22 9.27 -3.47
N SER A 381 -4.64 9.21 -2.27
CA SER A 381 -3.87 10.32 -1.67
C SER A 381 -2.60 10.70 -2.45
N LYS A 382 -2.20 9.92 -3.46
CA LYS A 382 -1.09 10.25 -4.36
C LYS A 382 -1.49 11.23 -5.45
N TRP A 383 -2.79 11.43 -5.66
CA TRP A 383 -3.37 12.38 -6.60
C TRP A 383 -4.38 13.31 -5.92
N PRO A 384 -3.93 14.10 -4.92
CA PRO A 384 -4.83 14.90 -4.08
C PRO A 384 -5.56 16.01 -4.87
N ASP A 385 -4.93 16.51 -5.92
CA ASP A 385 -5.46 17.59 -6.76
C ASP A 385 -6.48 17.10 -7.82
N THR A 386 -6.72 15.78 -7.89
CA THR A 386 -7.67 15.20 -8.83
C THR A 386 -9.07 15.17 -8.20
N PRO A 387 -10.07 15.90 -8.75
CA PRO A 387 -11.39 16.04 -8.12
C PRO A 387 -12.11 14.70 -7.87
N VAL A 388 -11.97 13.74 -8.79
CA VAL A 388 -12.61 12.43 -8.63
C VAL A 388 -11.96 11.61 -7.52
N CYS A 389 -10.64 11.75 -7.28
CA CYS A 389 -9.97 11.13 -6.14
C CYS A 389 -10.45 11.74 -4.81
N ALA A 390 -10.67 13.05 -4.78
CA ALA A 390 -11.25 13.73 -3.63
C ALA A 390 -12.70 13.26 -3.35
N ALA A 391 -13.52 13.10 -4.39
CA ALA A 391 -14.90 12.59 -4.27
C ALA A 391 -14.92 11.14 -3.74
N ALA A 392 -14.07 10.27 -4.27
CA ALA A 392 -13.93 8.90 -3.80
C ALA A 392 -13.46 8.82 -2.34
N ALA A 393 -12.48 9.67 -1.97
CA ALA A 393 -11.99 9.77 -0.59
C ALA A 393 -13.10 10.26 0.36
N SER A 394 -13.92 11.25 -0.06
CA SER A 394 -15.08 11.73 0.69
C SER A 394 -16.08 10.60 0.95
N ALA A 395 -16.44 9.83 -0.08
CA ALA A 395 -17.39 8.72 0.05
C ALA A 395 -16.87 7.57 0.95
N LEU A 396 -15.56 7.31 0.94
CA LEU A 396 -14.95 6.35 1.86
C LEU A 396 -14.84 6.92 3.29
N ALA A 397 -14.60 8.21 3.43
CA ALA A 397 -14.58 8.90 4.71
C ALA A 397 -15.95 8.83 5.41
N GLU A 398 -17.04 9.07 4.68
CA GLU A 398 -18.41 8.87 5.17
C GLU A 398 -18.62 7.45 5.70
N ARG A 399 -18.18 6.44 4.94
CA ARG A 399 -18.25 5.06 5.41
C ARG A 399 -17.42 4.79 6.68
N VAL A 400 -16.22 5.38 6.79
CA VAL A 400 -15.41 5.28 8.02
C VAL A 400 -16.15 5.88 9.22
N VAL A 401 -16.94 6.93 9.03
CA VAL A 401 -17.75 7.55 10.09
C VAL A 401 -18.94 6.66 10.47
N ASP A 402 -19.64 6.09 9.49
CA ASP A 402 -20.91 5.41 9.70
C ASP A 402 -20.77 3.93 10.09
N ASP A 403 -19.72 3.24 9.63
CA ASP A 403 -19.52 1.81 9.83
C ASP A 403 -18.58 1.51 10.99
N LEU A 404 -19.16 1.16 12.15
CA LEU A 404 -18.41 0.81 13.36
C LEU A 404 -17.54 -0.44 13.16
N GLN A 405 -18.05 -1.46 12.45
CA GLN A 405 -17.30 -2.71 12.24
C GLN A 405 -16.08 -2.48 11.35
N LEU A 406 -16.24 -1.65 10.32
CA LEU A 406 -15.11 -1.23 9.49
C LEU A 406 -14.04 -0.54 10.35
N ARG A 407 -14.43 0.42 11.18
CA ARG A 407 -13.49 1.15 12.03
C ARG A 407 -12.74 0.25 12.99
N GLU A 408 -13.45 -0.62 13.69
CA GLU A 408 -12.85 -1.57 14.65
C GLU A 408 -11.96 -2.60 13.96
N GLY A 409 -12.28 -2.97 12.72
CA GLY A 409 -11.50 -3.89 11.91
C GLY A 409 -10.22 -3.30 11.31
N LEU A 410 -10.04 -1.97 11.32
CA LEU A 410 -8.78 -1.35 10.91
C LEU A 410 -7.67 -1.69 11.90
N ASP A 411 -6.62 -2.33 11.41
CA ASP A 411 -5.41 -2.57 12.17
C ASP A 411 -4.61 -1.26 12.39
N PRO A 412 -3.56 -1.24 13.21
CA PRO A 412 -2.76 -0.04 13.47
C PRO A 412 -2.23 0.62 12.20
N GLN A 413 -1.74 -0.16 11.24
CA GLN A 413 -1.25 0.35 9.95
C GLN A 413 -2.39 0.94 9.12
N GLY A 414 -3.56 0.29 9.10
CA GLY A 414 -4.75 0.76 8.41
C GLY A 414 -5.24 2.11 8.94
N VAL A 415 -5.25 2.29 10.27
CA VAL A 415 -5.59 3.57 10.91
C VAL A 415 -4.61 4.68 10.49
N ALA A 416 -3.30 4.42 10.57
CA ALA A 416 -2.28 5.40 10.21
C ALA A 416 -2.34 5.77 8.71
N ASN A 417 -2.50 4.77 7.83
CA ASN A 417 -2.63 4.97 6.39
C ASN A 417 -3.90 5.77 6.04
N ALA A 418 -5.04 5.43 6.66
CA ALA A 418 -6.28 6.16 6.45
C ALA A 418 -6.17 7.62 6.92
N LEU A 419 -5.64 7.87 8.12
CA LEU A 419 -5.38 9.22 8.62
C LEU A 419 -4.47 10.00 7.67
N ASN A 420 -3.33 9.42 7.29
CA ASN A 420 -2.38 10.06 6.38
C ASN A 420 -3.00 10.43 5.03
N ALA A 421 -3.86 9.54 4.51
CA ALA A 421 -4.58 9.80 3.27
C ALA A 421 -5.61 10.92 3.42
N LEU A 422 -6.45 10.88 4.46
CA LEU A 422 -7.46 11.89 4.75
C LEU A 422 -6.83 13.29 4.94
N GLY A 423 -5.63 13.34 5.52
CA GLY A 423 -4.85 14.57 5.70
C GLY A 423 -4.44 15.27 4.40
N LYS A 424 -4.64 14.63 3.23
CA LYS A 424 -4.44 15.28 1.92
C LYS A 424 -5.62 16.17 1.50
N TRP A 425 -6.78 15.97 2.13
CA TRP A 425 -8.00 16.74 1.88
C TRP A 425 -8.55 17.33 3.19
N PRO A 426 -7.77 18.19 3.87
CA PRO A 426 -8.14 18.70 5.19
C PRO A 426 -9.40 19.59 5.17
N ASP A 427 -9.69 20.21 4.02
CA ASP A 427 -10.82 21.13 3.83
C ASP A 427 -12.13 20.41 3.47
N ILE A 428 -12.09 19.08 3.23
CA ILE A 428 -13.29 18.29 2.97
C ILE A 428 -13.92 17.86 4.31
N PRO A 429 -15.19 18.26 4.60
CA PRO A 429 -15.80 18.02 5.91
C PRO A 429 -15.88 16.55 6.30
N SER A 430 -16.22 15.65 5.36
CA SER A 430 -16.27 14.19 5.61
C SER A 430 -14.89 13.63 5.96
N CYS A 431 -13.81 14.10 5.29
CA CYS A 431 -12.45 13.71 5.60
C CYS A 431 -12.02 14.17 7.01
N ALA A 432 -12.36 15.41 7.38
CA ALA A 432 -12.09 15.93 8.71
C ALA A 432 -12.87 15.15 9.79
N GLN A 433 -14.12 14.80 9.54
CA GLN A 433 -14.94 14.01 10.45
C GLN A 433 -14.41 12.58 10.62
N ALA A 434 -14.03 11.92 9.52
CA ALA A 434 -13.43 10.58 9.57
C ALA A 434 -12.08 10.60 10.31
N ALA A 435 -11.25 11.61 10.05
CA ALA A 435 -9.99 11.80 10.78
C ALA A 435 -10.23 12.00 12.28
N SER A 436 -11.22 12.80 12.67
CA SER A 436 -11.61 12.98 14.08
C SER A 436 -12.10 11.67 14.70
N THR A 437 -12.84 10.86 13.96
CA THR A 437 -13.32 9.55 14.42
C THR A 437 -12.16 8.56 14.65
N LEU A 438 -11.20 8.50 13.72
CA LEU A 438 -10.00 7.66 13.86
C LEU A 438 -9.06 8.19 14.96
N ALA A 439 -8.95 9.52 15.11
CA ALA A 439 -8.24 10.14 16.23
C ALA A 439 -8.83 9.73 17.57
N GLY A 440 -10.16 9.64 17.66
CA GLY A 440 -10.85 9.14 18.85
C GLY A 440 -10.43 7.73 19.22
N ARG A 441 -10.24 6.83 18.25
CA ARG A 441 -9.70 5.48 18.53
C ARG A 441 -8.28 5.54 19.08
N LEU A 442 -7.40 6.34 18.48
CA LEU A 442 -6.01 6.49 18.96
C LEU A 442 -5.94 7.10 20.36
N ALA A 443 -6.86 8.01 20.69
CA ALA A 443 -6.92 8.64 22.01
C ALA A 443 -7.42 7.69 23.12
N HIS A 444 -8.36 6.79 22.78
CA HIS A 444 -9.07 5.96 23.77
C HIS A 444 -8.68 4.47 23.77
N ASP A 445 -7.90 4.02 22.77
CA ASP A 445 -7.39 2.64 22.68
C ASP A 445 -5.86 2.62 22.85
N PRO A 446 -5.35 2.40 24.09
CA PRO A 446 -3.92 2.36 24.34
C PRO A 446 -3.21 1.19 23.65
N GLU A 447 -3.87 0.07 23.41
CA GLU A 447 -3.26 -1.09 22.76
C GLU A 447 -3.08 -0.82 21.26
N LEU A 448 -4.07 -0.23 20.59
CA LEU A 448 -3.94 0.26 19.22
C LEU A 448 -2.79 1.26 19.12
N CYS A 449 -2.76 2.23 20.04
CA CYS A 449 -1.70 3.23 20.06
C CYS A 449 -0.31 2.60 20.21
N LYS A 450 -0.12 1.62 21.13
CA LYS A 450 1.15 0.90 21.34
C LYS A 450 1.58 0.05 20.15
N ALA A 451 0.62 -0.50 19.40
CA ALA A 451 0.89 -1.37 18.26
C ALA A 451 1.38 -0.62 17.00
N LEU A 452 1.26 0.72 16.97
CA LEU A 452 1.81 1.53 15.88
C LEU A 452 3.35 1.44 15.88
N ASP A 453 3.91 1.14 14.73
CA ASP A 453 5.34 1.20 14.47
C ASP A 453 5.83 2.67 14.31
N PRO A 454 7.14 2.93 14.22
CA PRO A 454 7.68 4.28 14.11
C PRO A 454 7.16 5.07 12.91
N ILE A 455 7.01 4.42 11.77
CA ILE A 455 6.50 5.04 10.53
C ILE A 455 5.04 5.44 10.72
N ASN A 456 4.23 4.55 11.27
CA ASN A 456 2.81 4.77 11.52
C ASN A 456 2.56 5.87 12.54
N VAL A 457 3.41 5.98 13.59
CA VAL A 457 3.36 7.09 14.57
C VAL A 457 3.62 8.43 13.87
N THR A 458 4.64 8.50 13.02
CA THR A 458 4.97 9.71 12.26
C THR A 458 3.84 10.11 11.31
N GLN A 459 3.30 9.16 10.55
CA GLN A 459 2.20 9.38 9.61
C GLN A 459 0.93 9.85 10.31
N ALA A 460 0.58 9.22 11.43
CA ALA A 460 -0.59 9.61 12.22
C ALA A 460 -0.43 11.03 12.78
N LEU A 461 0.73 11.38 13.35
CA LEU A 461 1.00 12.74 13.84
C LEU A 461 0.97 13.78 12.72
N ASP A 462 1.56 13.49 11.55
CA ASP A 462 1.50 14.42 10.41
C ASP A 462 0.06 14.65 9.95
N ALA A 463 -0.73 13.59 9.85
CA ALA A 463 -2.14 13.71 9.51
C ALA A 463 -2.92 14.53 10.54
N LEU A 464 -2.82 14.19 11.83
CA LEU A 464 -3.51 14.91 12.90
C LEU A 464 -3.14 16.41 12.94
N SER A 465 -1.91 16.73 12.55
CA SER A 465 -1.41 18.13 12.50
C SER A 465 -2.11 19.02 11.47
N LYS A 466 -2.93 18.44 10.58
CA LYS A 466 -3.76 19.18 9.62
C LYS A 466 -5.01 19.77 10.29
N TRP A 467 -5.41 19.24 11.45
CA TRP A 467 -6.56 19.68 12.24
C TRP A 467 -6.15 20.01 13.69
N PRO A 468 -5.22 20.96 13.91
CA PRO A 468 -4.66 21.23 15.24
C PRO A 468 -5.70 21.78 16.24
N ASP A 469 -6.71 22.47 15.73
CA ASP A 469 -7.77 23.10 16.53
C ASP A 469 -8.89 22.11 16.92
N THR A 470 -8.82 20.86 16.43
CA THR A 470 -9.80 19.83 16.78
C THR A 470 -9.37 19.12 18.07
N PRO A 471 -10.15 19.21 19.18
CA PRO A 471 -9.71 18.71 20.48
C PRO A 471 -9.32 17.22 20.50
N ILE A 472 -10.07 16.38 19.79
CA ILE A 472 -9.79 14.93 19.75
C ILE A 472 -8.49 14.63 18.99
N CYS A 473 -8.15 15.42 17.96
CA CYS A 473 -6.86 15.30 17.28
C CYS A 473 -5.69 15.66 18.21
N GLY A 474 -5.87 16.69 19.04
CA GLY A 474 -4.90 17.06 20.09
C GLY A 474 -4.74 15.95 21.15
N GLN A 475 -5.83 15.29 21.56
CA GLN A 475 -5.78 14.14 22.49
C GLN A 475 -5.03 12.96 21.89
N ALA A 476 -5.32 12.60 20.63
CA ALA A 476 -4.61 11.54 19.92
C ALA A 476 -3.12 11.88 19.75
N ALA A 477 -2.81 13.11 19.36
CA ALA A 477 -1.43 13.58 19.27
C ALA A 477 -0.70 13.51 20.62
N SER A 478 -1.39 13.84 21.73
CA SER A 478 -0.85 13.70 23.08
C SER A 478 -0.54 12.25 23.46
N ALA A 479 -1.41 11.31 23.09
CA ALA A 479 -1.16 9.87 23.31
C ALA A 479 0.08 9.38 22.55
N LEU A 480 0.24 9.78 21.28
CA LEU A 480 1.41 9.45 20.46
C LEU A 480 2.67 10.16 20.98
N ALA A 481 2.55 11.43 21.41
CA ALA A 481 3.65 12.17 22.01
C ALA A 481 4.14 11.53 23.32
N ALA A 482 3.24 11.00 24.15
CA ALA A 482 3.62 10.27 25.37
C ALA A 482 4.49 9.04 25.05
N ARG A 483 4.17 8.30 24.00
CA ARG A 483 5.02 7.21 23.55
C ARG A 483 6.42 7.69 23.13
N LEU A 484 6.45 8.77 22.34
CA LEU A 484 7.71 9.36 21.91
C LEU A 484 8.55 9.90 23.08
N ALA A 485 7.89 10.46 24.11
CA ALA A 485 8.58 10.92 25.31
C ALA A 485 9.21 9.79 26.12
N HIS A 486 8.49 8.66 26.25
CA HIS A 486 8.88 7.58 27.17
C HIS A 486 9.56 6.37 26.50
N GLU A 487 9.26 6.06 25.24
CA GLU A 487 9.80 4.90 24.54
C GLU A 487 11.07 5.21 23.76
N ARG A 488 12.24 5.04 24.37
CA ARG A 488 13.55 5.27 23.72
C ARG A 488 13.75 4.42 22.48
N ARG A 489 13.24 3.17 22.46
CA ARG A 489 13.34 2.27 21.29
C ARG A 489 12.59 2.82 20.09
N LEU A 490 11.36 3.31 20.30
CA LEU A 490 10.55 3.94 19.26
C LEU A 490 11.30 5.15 18.65
N ARG A 491 11.80 6.05 19.49
CA ARG A 491 12.56 7.21 19.00
C ARG A 491 13.78 6.82 18.18
N LYS A 492 14.59 5.85 18.66
CA LYS A 492 15.80 5.40 17.94
C LYS A 492 15.51 4.76 16.59
N ALA A 493 14.34 4.17 16.40
CA ALA A 493 13.94 3.55 15.15
C ALA A 493 13.48 4.56 14.08
N LEU A 494 13.16 5.80 14.47
CA LEU A 494 12.80 6.86 13.52
C LEU A 494 14.01 7.23 12.63
N LYS A 495 13.79 7.26 11.33
CA LYS A 495 14.77 7.77 10.35
C LYS A 495 14.89 9.29 10.44
N PRO A 496 15.97 9.91 9.91
CA PRO A 496 16.13 11.36 9.96
C PRO A 496 14.93 12.14 9.47
N GLN A 497 14.36 11.79 8.34
CA GLN A 497 13.17 12.42 7.78
C GLN A 497 11.93 12.29 8.70
N GLU A 498 11.76 11.13 9.35
CA GLU A 498 10.66 10.90 10.28
C GLU A 498 10.79 11.76 11.54
N VAL A 499 12.02 12.01 12.02
CA VAL A 499 12.29 12.93 13.14
C VAL A 499 11.84 14.35 12.78
N VAL A 500 12.18 14.83 11.58
CA VAL A 500 11.78 16.16 11.09
C VAL A 500 10.27 16.29 11.02
N ILE A 501 9.59 15.34 10.38
CA ILE A 501 8.13 15.33 10.23
C ILE A 501 7.46 15.29 11.62
N THR A 502 7.95 14.44 12.51
CA THR A 502 7.39 14.30 13.86
C THR A 502 7.53 15.59 14.67
N LEU A 503 8.71 16.22 14.66
CA LEU A 503 8.95 17.50 15.33
C LEU A 503 8.04 18.61 14.75
N HIS A 504 7.93 18.66 13.41
CA HIS A 504 7.04 19.61 12.75
C HIS A 504 5.58 19.41 13.17
N SER A 505 5.11 18.16 13.21
CA SER A 505 3.74 17.83 13.59
C SER A 505 3.47 18.20 15.05
N LEU A 506 4.36 17.82 15.99
CA LEU A 506 4.25 18.17 17.41
C LEU A 506 4.21 19.69 17.63
N SER A 507 4.89 20.47 16.78
CA SER A 507 4.94 21.94 16.87
C SER A 507 3.60 22.63 16.64
N LYS A 508 2.56 21.88 16.23
CA LYS A 508 1.19 22.40 16.11
C LYS A 508 0.46 22.48 17.45
N TRP A 509 0.98 21.79 18.48
CA TRP A 509 0.46 21.82 19.85
C TRP A 509 1.55 22.25 20.84
N PRO A 510 2.07 23.50 20.71
CA PRO A 510 3.21 23.96 21.52
C PRO A 510 2.86 24.08 23.02
N ASP A 511 1.60 24.38 23.33
CA ASP A 511 1.11 24.57 24.68
C ASP A 511 0.76 23.25 25.41
N THR A 512 0.87 22.11 24.70
CA THR A 512 0.62 20.81 25.28
C THR A 512 1.92 20.27 25.91
N PRO A 513 2.01 20.09 27.25
CA PRO A 513 3.25 19.73 27.93
C PRO A 513 3.92 18.46 27.37
N ILE A 514 3.14 17.40 27.12
CA ILE A 514 3.66 16.12 26.63
C ILE A 514 4.23 16.22 25.20
N CYS A 515 3.66 17.11 24.37
CA CYS A 515 4.23 17.39 23.04
C CYS A 515 5.60 18.06 23.17
N GLY A 516 5.75 18.98 24.13
CA GLY A 516 7.03 19.59 24.44
C GLY A 516 8.06 18.61 25.03
N GLU A 517 7.63 17.61 25.82
CA GLU A 517 8.51 16.53 26.31
C GLU A 517 8.97 15.63 25.18
N ALA A 518 8.07 15.23 24.28
CA ALA A 518 8.40 14.44 23.11
C ALA A 518 9.36 15.21 22.18
N ALA A 519 9.11 16.50 21.97
CA ALA A 519 10.00 17.37 21.19
C ALA A 519 11.40 17.47 21.82
N SER A 520 11.50 17.59 23.15
CA SER A 520 12.77 17.57 23.86
C SER A 520 13.51 16.24 23.67
N ALA A 521 12.82 15.12 23.80
CA ALA A 521 13.40 13.79 23.63
C ALA A 521 13.86 13.51 22.18
N LEU A 522 13.24 14.13 21.16
CA LEU A 522 13.70 14.10 19.78
C LEU A 522 14.85 15.11 19.56
N ALA A 523 14.81 16.27 20.21
CA ALA A 523 15.89 17.24 20.16
C ALA A 523 17.19 16.64 20.74
N GLU A 524 17.13 15.83 21.81
CA GLU A 524 18.30 15.07 22.32
C GLU A 524 18.94 14.23 21.21
N ARG A 525 18.14 13.54 20.38
CA ARG A 525 18.71 12.79 19.25
C ARG A 525 19.40 13.69 18.23
N VAL A 526 18.83 14.86 17.96
CA VAL A 526 19.47 15.85 17.06
C VAL A 526 20.81 16.30 17.65
N VAL A 527 20.95 16.41 18.98
CA VAL A 527 22.19 16.77 19.65
C VAL A 527 23.19 15.61 19.63
N ASP A 528 22.75 14.41 20.00
CA ASP A 528 23.60 13.26 20.27
C ASP A 528 24.05 12.50 19.02
N GLU A 529 23.28 12.59 17.92
CA GLU A 529 23.51 11.81 16.70
C GLU A 529 24.03 12.68 15.54
N PRO A 530 25.35 12.84 15.36
CA PRO A 530 25.90 13.63 14.26
C PRO A 530 25.50 13.12 12.86
N GLN A 531 25.31 11.80 12.71
CA GLN A 531 24.92 11.20 11.45
C GLN A 531 23.48 11.57 11.08
N LEU A 532 22.56 11.65 12.06
CA LEU A 532 21.20 12.14 11.86
C LEU A 532 21.26 13.58 11.33
N ARG A 533 22.02 14.46 12.00
CA ARG A 533 22.15 15.86 11.55
C ARG A 533 22.70 15.98 10.12
N LYS A 534 23.77 15.20 9.80
CA LYS A 534 24.38 15.20 8.46
C LYS A 534 23.45 14.70 7.35
N ALA A 535 22.51 13.83 7.70
CA ALA A 535 21.54 13.29 6.73
C ALA A 535 20.43 14.29 6.38
N LEU A 536 20.29 15.40 7.14
CA LEU A 536 19.27 16.41 6.87
C LEU A 536 19.72 17.36 5.74
N ASP A 537 18.89 17.56 4.74
CA ASP A 537 19.06 18.59 3.73
C ASP A 537 18.72 20.00 4.28
N ALA A 538 18.91 21.04 3.46
CA ALA A 538 18.70 22.44 3.87
C ALA A 538 17.25 22.70 4.32
N HIS A 539 16.24 22.18 3.60
CA HIS A 539 14.83 22.35 3.95
C HIS A 539 14.46 21.61 5.24
N GLN A 540 15.03 20.42 5.47
CA GLN A 540 14.82 19.62 6.68
C GLN A 540 15.46 20.30 7.90
N VAL A 541 16.64 20.89 7.75
CA VAL A 541 17.30 21.70 8.80
C VAL A 541 16.40 22.85 9.21
N VAL A 542 15.90 23.62 8.24
CA VAL A 542 15.04 24.80 8.51
C VAL A 542 13.68 24.38 9.10
N THR A 543 13.08 23.30 8.61
CA THR A 543 11.82 22.76 9.16
C THR A 543 12.00 22.33 10.63
N THR A 544 13.15 21.71 10.94
CA THR A 544 13.48 21.31 12.31
C THR A 544 13.67 22.54 13.20
N LEU A 545 14.41 23.54 12.75
CA LEU A 545 14.60 24.81 13.46
C LEU A 545 13.27 25.49 13.75
N LYS A 546 12.38 25.56 12.73
CA LYS A 546 11.02 26.11 12.89
C LYS A 546 10.22 25.35 13.94
N ALA A 547 10.30 24.03 13.95
CA ALA A 547 9.60 23.21 14.94
C ALA A 547 10.15 23.46 16.35
N LEU A 548 11.47 23.43 16.54
CA LEU A 548 12.14 23.65 17.83
C LEU A 548 11.86 25.07 18.37
N SER A 549 11.72 26.07 17.48
CA SER A 549 11.45 27.46 17.85
C SER A 549 10.09 27.68 18.56
N LYS A 550 9.24 26.65 18.60
CA LYS A 550 8.00 26.66 19.39
C LYS A 550 8.24 26.41 20.89
N TRP A 551 9.39 25.91 21.25
CA TRP A 551 9.81 25.66 22.64
C TRP A 551 11.17 26.31 22.92
N PRO A 552 11.28 27.66 22.80
CA PRO A 552 12.57 28.36 22.94
C PRO A 552 13.15 28.26 24.34
N ASP A 553 12.31 28.16 25.36
CA ASP A 553 12.67 28.06 26.77
C ASP A 553 13.20 26.68 27.20
N LYS A 554 13.05 25.67 26.35
CA LYS A 554 13.58 24.35 26.63
C LYS A 554 15.05 24.27 26.22
N GLN A 555 15.94 24.09 27.21
CA GLN A 555 17.40 24.07 27.02
C GLN A 555 17.84 23.08 25.92
N VAL A 556 17.25 21.90 25.88
CA VAL A 556 17.62 20.87 24.88
C VAL A 556 17.25 21.33 23.47
N CYS A 557 16.09 22.00 23.30
CA CYS A 557 15.69 22.55 22.02
C CYS A 557 16.63 23.67 21.56
N ALA A 558 17.10 24.52 22.49
CA ALA A 558 18.11 25.55 22.20
C ALA A 558 19.46 24.95 21.78
N VAL A 559 19.92 23.87 22.45
CA VAL A 559 21.16 23.17 22.08
C VAL A 559 21.03 22.50 20.72
N ALA A 560 19.90 21.84 20.43
CA ALA A 560 19.63 21.23 19.13
C ALA A 560 19.58 22.28 18.01
N ALA A 561 18.92 23.42 18.28
CA ALA A 561 18.88 24.54 17.34
C ALA A 561 20.29 25.10 17.06
N SER A 562 21.14 25.24 18.11
CA SER A 562 22.55 25.63 17.95
C SER A 562 23.34 24.65 17.11
N ALA A 563 23.10 23.34 17.27
CA ALA A 563 23.77 22.31 16.49
C ALA A 563 23.39 22.34 14.99
N LEU A 564 22.13 22.71 14.69
CA LEU A 564 21.63 22.90 13.31
C LEU A 564 22.09 24.25 12.75
N ALA A 565 22.09 25.32 13.55
CA ALA A 565 22.60 26.62 13.18
C ALA A 565 24.09 26.54 12.77
N ARG A 566 24.90 25.77 13.52
CA ARG A 566 26.30 25.52 13.17
C ARG A 566 26.45 24.93 11.77
N ARG A 567 25.57 24.03 11.36
CA ARG A 567 25.60 23.51 9.99
C ARG A 567 25.31 24.58 8.94
N LEU A 568 24.34 25.49 9.21
CA LEU A 568 24.07 26.61 8.31
C LEU A 568 25.25 27.59 8.23
N ALA A 569 26.02 27.74 9.30
CA ALA A 569 27.20 28.60 9.32
C ALA A 569 28.43 27.94 8.64
N ASP A 570 28.68 26.65 8.93
CA ASP A 570 29.88 25.95 8.51
C ASP A 570 29.78 25.32 7.10
N GLU A 571 28.56 25.07 6.59
CA GLU A 571 28.30 24.43 5.30
C GLU A 571 27.70 25.46 4.31
N PRO A 572 28.52 26.19 3.52
CA PRO A 572 28.04 27.33 2.69
C PRO A 572 27.01 26.93 1.62
N GLN A 573 26.91 25.64 1.30
CA GLN A 573 25.93 25.14 0.35
C GLN A 573 24.51 25.13 0.93
N LEU A 574 24.37 24.83 2.24
CA LEU A 574 23.05 24.74 2.88
C LEU A 574 22.25 26.07 2.80
N PRO A 575 22.82 27.24 3.14
CA PRO A 575 22.10 28.50 2.92
C PRO A 575 21.73 28.74 1.45
N LYS A 576 22.59 28.33 0.48
CA LYS A 576 22.38 28.52 -0.96
C LYS A 576 21.26 27.65 -1.52
N ASP A 577 21.08 26.44 -0.98
CA ASP A 577 20.05 25.51 -1.40
C ASP A 577 18.63 25.90 -0.90
N LEU A 578 18.54 26.87 0.01
CA LEU A 578 17.25 27.36 0.51
C LEU A 578 16.60 28.28 -0.53
N ASP A 579 15.32 28.05 -0.77
CA ASP A 579 14.48 28.97 -1.49
C ASP A 579 14.13 30.23 -0.64
N ARG A 580 13.42 31.17 -1.22
CA ARG A 580 12.93 32.38 -0.55
C ARG A 580 12.27 32.07 0.81
N GLN A 581 11.36 31.10 0.82
CA GLN A 581 10.60 30.76 2.02
C GLN A 581 11.49 30.11 3.09
N GLY A 582 12.44 29.28 2.68
CA GLY A 582 13.42 28.65 3.57
C GLY A 582 14.27 29.69 4.32
N VAL A 583 14.75 30.73 3.61
CA VAL A 583 15.53 31.82 4.24
C VAL A 583 14.71 32.57 5.28
N VAL A 584 13.47 32.95 4.94
CA VAL A 584 12.57 33.67 5.88
C VAL A 584 12.29 32.83 7.12
N ILE A 585 12.00 31.53 6.93
CA ILE A 585 11.69 30.62 8.04
C ILE A 585 12.93 30.41 8.93
N ALA A 586 14.12 30.21 8.33
CA ALA A 586 15.36 30.04 9.06
C ALA A 586 15.68 31.24 9.95
N LEU A 587 15.65 32.45 9.39
CA LEU A 587 15.90 33.69 10.11
C LEU A 587 14.89 33.88 11.26
N ASN A 588 13.61 33.66 11.00
CA ASN A 588 12.58 33.79 12.03
C ASN A 588 12.74 32.74 13.15
N ALA A 589 13.11 31.51 12.81
CA ALA A 589 13.34 30.46 13.80
C ALA A 589 14.56 30.78 14.67
N LEU A 590 15.69 31.13 14.05
CA LEU A 590 16.95 31.49 14.75
C LEU A 590 16.79 32.70 15.67
N SER A 591 15.92 33.65 15.31
CA SER A 591 15.64 34.85 16.10
C SER A 591 15.04 34.58 17.50
N LYS A 592 14.65 33.35 17.78
CA LYS A 592 14.19 32.91 19.11
C LYS A 592 15.33 32.69 20.11
N TRP A 593 16.57 32.59 19.62
CA TRP A 593 17.77 32.39 20.44
C TRP A 593 18.84 33.47 20.14
N PRO A 594 18.53 34.77 20.37
CA PRO A 594 19.42 35.85 19.98
C PRO A 594 20.75 35.88 20.76
N GLU A 595 20.76 35.35 21.98
CA GLU A 595 21.93 35.31 22.84
C GLU A 595 22.95 34.24 22.46
N THR A 596 22.62 33.38 21.47
CA THR A 596 23.48 32.24 21.06
C THR A 596 24.40 32.67 19.94
N ALA A 597 25.73 32.69 20.17
CA ALA A 597 26.71 33.08 19.17
C ALA A 597 26.61 32.32 17.85
N VAL A 598 26.41 31.01 17.91
CA VAL A 598 26.27 30.16 16.72
C VAL A 598 25.00 30.51 15.91
N CYS A 599 23.92 30.91 16.56
CA CYS A 599 22.74 31.37 15.84
C CYS A 599 23.03 32.73 15.14
N ALA A 600 23.82 33.60 15.75
CA ALA A 600 24.27 34.82 15.09
C ALA A 600 25.14 34.52 13.85
N GLU A 601 26.06 33.56 13.93
CA GLU A 601 26.88 33.13 12.79
C GLU A 601 26.02 32.60 11.63
N ALA A 602 25.03 31.74 11.92
CA ALA A 602 24.11 31.24 10.92
C ALA A 602 23.23 32.36 10.30
N VAL A 603 22.78 33.31 11.12
CA VAL A 603 22.04 34.46 10.63
C VAL A 603 22.91 35.33 9.75
N ASN A 604 24.20 35.52 10.08
CA ASN A 604 25.14 36.26 9.22
C ASN A 604 25.28 35.56 7.85
N ALA A 605 25.44 34.26 7.79
CA ALA A 605 25.52 33.55 6.53
C ALA A 605 24.24 33.70 5.65
N LEU A 606 23.06 33.73 6.28
CA LEU A 606 21.81 34.01 5.59
C LEU A 606 21.68 35.46 5.19
N ALA A 607 22.17 36.42 6.01
CA ALA A 607 22.16 37.84 5.73
C ALA A 607 23.15 38.21 4.60
N GLU A 608 24.33 37.59 4.53
CA GLU A 608 25.27 37.71 3.42
C GLU A 608 24.57 37.35 2.10
N ARG A 609 23.85 36.23 2.09
CA ARG A 609 23.08 35.85 0.91
C ARG A 609 22.02 36.89 0.52
N LEU A 610 21.37 37.48 1.51
CA LEU A 610 20.45 38.59 1.24
C LEU A 610 21.14 39.86 0.69
N VAL A 611 22.41 40.08 1.02
CA VAL A 611 23.21 41.18 0.45
C VAL A 611 23.63 40.88 -0.95
N ASP A 612 24.07 39.63 -1.22
CA ASP A 612 24.68 39.22 -2.51
C ASP A 612 23.66 38.89 -3.60
N GLU A 613 22.43 38.47 -3.24
CA GLU A 613 21.39 38.04 -4.19
C GLU A 613 20.24 39.05 -4.31
N PRO A 614 20.31 40.01 -5.25
CA PRO A 614 19.23 40.99 -5.47
C PRO A 614 17.91 40.35 -5.91
N ASP A 615 17.98 39.23 -6.67
CA ASP A 615 16.79 38.60 -7.20
C ASP A 615 16.00 37.90 -6.09
N LEU A 616 16.68 37.25 -5.14
CA LEU A 616 16.04 36.71 -3.93
C LEU A 616 15.27 37.78 -3.16
N ARG A 617 15.87 38.95 -2.98
CA ARG A 617 15.20 40.10 -2.29
C ARG A 617 13.97 40.60 -3.06
N LYS A 618 14.00 40.62 -4.41
CA LYS A 618 12.87 41.05 -5.23
C LYS A 618 11.64 40.14 -5.09
N GLU A 619 11.85 38.89 -4.78
CA GLU A 619 10.76 37.90 -4.59
C GLU A 619 10.01 38.10 -3.27
N PHE A 620 10.59 38.80 -2.27
CA PHE A 620 9.96 38.98 -0.94
C PHE A 620 8.69 39.82 -1.03
N GLY A 621 7.59 39.27 -0.51
CA GLY A 621 6.36 40.00 -0.26
C GLY A 621 6.42 40.84 1.05
N PRO A 622 5.35 41.55 1.39
CA PRO A 622 5.28 42.39 2.62
C PRO A 622 5.58 41.58 3.89
N VAL A 623 4.98 40.43 4.04
CA VAL A 623 5.14 39.54 5.21
C VAL A 623 6.59 39.02 5.30
N ASP A 624 7.22 38.70 4.16
CA ASP A 624 8.60 38.21 4.15
C ASP A 624 9.56 39.32 4.61
N VAL A 625 9.41 40.55 4.03
CA VAL A 625 10.24 41.70 4.39
C VAL A 625 10.10 41.99 5.89
N THR A 626 8.88 41.99 6.39
CA THR A 626 8.60 42.26 7.82
C THR A 626 9.26 41.21 8.72
N ASN A 627 9.08 39.91 8.38
CA ASN A 627 9.65 38.82 9.16
C ASN A 627 11.17 38.82 9.16
N VAL A 628 11.78 39.10 8.01
CA VAL A 628 13.25 39.17 7.88
C VAL A 628 13.78 40.37 8.65
N LEU A 629 13.22 41.57 8.50
CA LEU A 629 13.64 42.74 9.25
C LEU A 629 13.51 42.50 10.76
N ASN A 630 12.40 41.93 11.22
CA ASN A 630 12.20 41.60 12.62
C ASN A 630 13.22 40.59 13.15
N ALA A 631 13.56 39.56 12.32
CA ALA A 631 14.59 38.59 12.68
C ALA A 631 15.98 39.25 12.78
N LEU A 632 16.40 39.99 11.75
CA LEU A 632 17.70 40.71 11.72
C LEU A 632 17.83 41.72 12.87
N SER A 633 16.72 42.35 13.29
CA SER A 633 16.68 43.32 14.36
C SER A 633 17.08 42.76 15.74
N LYS A 634 17.22 41.46 15.88
CA LYS A 634 17.74 40.79 17.09
C LYS A 634 19.25 40.90 17.20
N TRP A 635 19.94 41.16 16.08
CA TRP A 635 21.41 41.32 16.00
C TRP A 635 21.77 42.66 15.34
N PRO A 636 21.32 43.79 15.90
CA PRO A 636 21.49 45.12 15.26
C PRO A 636 22.94 45.58 15.17
N GLY A 637 23.81 45.00 16.04
CA GLY A 637 25.24 45.35 16.09
C GLY A 637 26.12 44.59 15.09
N THR A 638 25.58 43.62 14.31
CA THR A 638 26.33 42.92 13.27
C THR A 638 26.26 43.67 11.95
N GLU A 639 27.42 43.94 11.33
CA GLU A 639 27.54 44.70 10.09
C GLU A 639 26.72 44.11 8.96
N VAL A 640 26.77 42.76 8.77
CA VAL A 640 26.05 42.07 7.70
C VAL A 640 24.52 42.17 7.88
N CYS A 641 24.03 42.01 9.13
CA CYS A 641 22.59 42.18 9.40
C CYS A 641 22.12 43.63 9.15
N ALA A 642 22.93 44.61 9.51
CA ALA A 642 22.64 46.00 9.24
C ALA A 642 22.62 46.29 7.72
N GLU A 643 23.56 45.69 6.96
CA GLU A 643 23.61 45.84 5.51
C GLU A 643 22.40 45.17 4.82
N ALA A 644 22.05 43.93 5.22
CA ALA A 644 20.83 43.28 4.73
C ALA A 644 19.57 44.09 5.05
N ALA A 645 19.45 44.63 6.25
CA ALA A 645 18.36 45.49 6.64
C ALA A 645 18.33 46.78 5.80
N ARG A 646 19.49 47.40 5.52
CA ARG A 646 19.62 48.56 4.63
C ARG A 646 19.13 48.26 3.21
N MET A 647 19.48 47.07 2.66
CA MET A 647 19.01 46.68 1.34
C MET A 647 17.49 46.48 1.28
N LEU A 648 16.88 45.86 2.28
CA LEU A 648 15.42 45.72 2.40
C LEU A 648 14.72 47.07 2.62
N ALA A 649 15.31 47.95 3.46
CA ALA A 649 14.82 49.32 3.66
C ALA A 649 14.86 50.11 2.35
N GLY A 650 15.95 50.02 1.57
CA GLY A 650 16.07 50.66 0.24
C GLY A 650 14.96 50.18 -0.71
N ARG A 651 14.60 48.92 -0.65
CA ARG A 651 13.47 48.41 -1.41
C ARG A 651 12.13 48.96 -0.94
N LEU A 652 11.93 49.11 0.36
CA LEU A 652 10.75 49.76 0.92
C LEU A 652 10.64 51.24 0.50
N VAL A 653 11.75 51.97 0.38
CA VAL A 653 11.76 53.33 -0.12
C VAL A 653 11.42 53.42 -1.60
N GLY A 654 12.01 52.50 -2.41
CA GLY A 654 11.86 52.54 -3.88
C GLY A 654 10.53 51.94 -4.39
N ASP A 655 10.00 50.93 -3.73
CA ASP A 655 8.84 50.18 -4.20
C ASP A 655 7.53 50.60 -3.50
N ARG A 656 6.78 51.51 -4.14
CA ARG A 656 5.49 51.99 -3.63
C ARG A 656 4.41 50.90 -3.62
N GLN A 657 4.46 49.94 -4.54
CA GLN A 657 3.46 48.88 -4.59
C GLN A 657 3.66 47.89 -3.43
N LEU A 658 4.91 47.54 -3.15
CA LEU A 658 5.26 46.73 -1.98
C LEU A 658 4.72 47.38 -0.71
N ARG A 659 5.01 48.68 -0.49
CA ARG A 659 4.51 49.44 0.69
C ARG A 659 2.99 49.42 0.78
N LYS A 660 2.27 49.57 -0.34
CA LYS A 660 0.80 49.53 -0.36
C LYS A 660 0.23 48.18 0.04
N ALA A 661 0.96 47.10 -0.19
CA ALA A 661 0.52 45.75 0.14
C ALA A 661 0.72 45.37 1.62
N PHE A 662 1.46 46.18 2.42
CA PHE A 662 1.61 45.93 3.86
C PHE A 662 0.26 46.11 4.58
N ASN A 663 -0.11 45.19 5.46
CA ASN A 663 -1.22 45.37 6.40
C ASN A 663 -0.77 46.15 7.65
N ALA A 664 -1.68 46.40 8.57
CA ALA A 664 -1.41 47.18 9.77
C ALA A 664 -0.32 46.57 10.66
N LEU A 665 -0.38 45.26 10.87
CA LEU A 665 0.59 44.52 11.67
C LEU A 665 1.98 44.52 11.00
N ASP A 666 2.04 44.33 9.66
CA ASP A 666 3.30 44.41 8.92
C ASP A 666 3.97 45.77 9.07
N VAL A 667 3.18 46.87 8.99
CA VAL A 667 3.70 48.24 9.18
C VAL A 667 4.27 48.40 10.58
N ALA A 668 3.54 48.01 11.63
CA ALA A 668 3.98 48.17 13.02
C ALA A 668 5.26 47.36 13.30
N ASN A 669 5.32 46.12 12.85
CA ASN A 669 6.48 45.26 13.03
C ASN A 669 7.70 45.73 12.24
N ALA A 670 7.51 46.19 11.00
CA ALA A 670 8.60 46.73 10.19
C ALA A 670 9.16 48.04 10.80
N LEU A 671 8.29 48.92 11.28
CA LEU A 671 8.71 50.16 12.02
C LEU A 671 9.55 49.77 13.24
N ASN A 672 9.06 48.85 14.08
CA ASN A 672 9.78 48.40 15.26
C ASN A 672 11.15 47.78 14.92
N ALA A 673 11.22 47.00 13.83
CA ALA A 673 12.49 46.41 13.37
C ALA A 673 13.47 47.50 12.88
N LEU A 674 13.03 48.40 12.01
CA LEU A 674 13.84 49.50 11.45
C LEU A 674 14.38 50.44 12.51
N SER A 675 13.65 50.64 13.61
CA SER A 675 14.08 51.49 14.73
C SER A 675 15.33 51.00 15.46
N LYS A 676 15.83 49.79 15.14
CA LYS A 676 17.08 49.25 15.68
C LYS A 676 18.34 49.78 14.97
N TRP A 677 18.15 50.43 13.82
CA TRP A 677 19.20 51.07 13.03
C TRP A 677 18.88 52.58 12.80
N PRO A 678 18.75 53.39 13.88
CA PRO A 678 18.32 54.76 13.76
C PRO A 678 19.34 55.64 12.99
N ASP A 679 20.62 55.34 13.10
CA ASP A 679 21.71 56.06 12.45
C ASP A 679 21.87 55.70 10.95
N THR A 680 21.03 54.80 10.41
CA THR A 680 21.07 54.41 9.00
C THR A 680 20.07 55.21 8.20
N PRO A 681 20.49 56.16 7.33
CA PRO A 681 19.57 57.09 6.66
C PRO A 681 18.48 56.36 5.82
N VAL A 682 18.82 55.23 5.19
CA VAL A 682 17.86 54.47 4.37
C VAL A 682 16.82 53.75 5.25
N CYS A 683 17.19 53.26 6.45
CA CYS A 683 16.25 52.69 7.40
C CYS A 683 15.31 53.75 7.97
N ALA A 684 15.83 54.91 8.28
CA ALA A 684 15.02 56.08 8.72
C ALA A 684 14.05 56.55 7.61
N ALA A 685 14.49 56.61 6.35
CA ALA A 685 13.66 56.94 5.20
C ALA A 685 12.56 55.89 4.96
N ALA A 686 12.84 54.60 5.10
CA ALA A 686 11.86 53.52 5.00
C ALA A 686 10.81 53.60 6.14
N ALA A 687 11.25 53.87 7.38
CA ALA A 687 10.37 54.07 8.51
C ALA A 687 9.47 55.29 8.31
N GLY A 688 10.02 56.44 7.82
CA GLY A 688 9.25 57.60 7.43
C GLY A 688 8.18 57.31 6.39
N ALA A 689 8.53 56.58 5.33
CA ALA A 689 7.59 56.18 4.26
C ALA A 689 6.45 55.28 4.76
N LEU A 690 6.73 54.36 5.72
CA LEU A 690 5.71 53.52 6.37
C LEU A 690 4.84 54.36 7.34
N ALA A 691 5.43 55.31 8.06
CA ALA A 691 4.72 56.23 8.95
C ALA A 691 3.78 57.15 8.18
N GLU A 692 4.24 57.73 7.06
CA GLU A 692 3.38 58.54 6.16
C GLU A 692 2.18 57.72 5.67
N ARG A 693 2.40 56.48 5.30
CA ARG A 693 1.31 55.58 4.88
C ARG A 693 0.32 55.31 6.02
N LEU A 694 0.82 55.03 7.22
CA LEU A 694 -0.02 54.83 8.41
C LEU A 694 -0.83 56.10 8.73
N ALA A 695 -0.22 57.28 8.57
CA ALA A 695 -0.90 58.57 8.76
C ALA A 695 -1.97 58.82 7.70
N ALA A 696 -1.71 58.43 6.44
CA ALA A 696 -2.60 58.68 5.32
C ALA A 696 -3.79 57.71 5.24
N ASP A 697 -3.67 56.47 5.80
CA ASP A 697 -4.68 55.42 5.69
C ASP A 697 -5.44 55.19 7.00
N PRO A 698 -6.71 55.70 7.11
CA PRO A 698 -7.53 55.47 8.30
C PRO A 698 -7.88 54.02 8.57
N GLY A 699 -7.94 53.17 7.51
CA GLY A 699 -8.20 51.74 7.63
C GLY A 699 -7.07 51.04 8.37
N LEU A 700 -5.82 51.28 7.96
CA LEU A 700 -4.65 50.72 8.65
C LEU A 700 -4.60 51.10 10.13
N ARG A 701 -4.92 52.38 10.46
CA ARG A 701 -4.93 52.82 11.87
C ARG A 701 -5.99 52.10 12.70
N LYS A 702 -7.14 51.82 12.10
CA LYS A 702 -8.26 51.16 12.77
C LYS A 702 -7.99 49.66 13.04
N ASP A 703 -7.17 49.03 12.20
CA ASP A 703 -6.81 47.63 12.31
C ASP A 703 -5.65 47.38 13.28
N LEU A 704 -4.97 48.41 13.78
CA LEU A 704 -3.92 48.27 14.78
C LEU A 704 -4.51 48.00 16.17
N ASN A 705 -4.01 46.94 16.81
CA ASN A 705 -4.29 46.72 18.23
C ASN A 705 -3.45 47.65 19.13
N PRO A 706 -3.78 47.79 20.43
CA PRO A 706 -3.08 48.72 21.36
C PRO A 706 -1.57 48.47 21.46
N LEU A 707 -1.12 47.18 21.34
CA LEU A 707 0.30 46.84 21.39
C LEU A 707 1.02 47.28 20.12
N ASP A 708 0.39 47.11 18.95
CA ASP A 708 0.95 47.55 17.67
C ASP A 708 1.08 49.08 17.62
N VAL A 709 0.09 49.81 18.16
CA VAL A 709 0.17 51.28 18.30
C VAL A 709 1.36 51.68 19.18
N ALA A 710 1.51 51.03 20.33
CA ALA A 710 2.62 51.32 21.25
C ALA A 710 3.99 51.02 20.60
N ASN A 711 4.10 49.90 19.87
CA ASN A 711 5.31 49.52 19.15
C ASN A 711 5.65 50.50 18.03
N ALA A 712 4.65 50.93 17.25
CA ALA A 712 4.83 51.90 16.17
C ALA A 712 5.26 53.24 16.71
N LEU A 713 4.61 53.75 17.77
CA LEU A 713 4.96 55.03 18.41
C LEU A 713 6.37 54.99 19.02
N ASN A 714 6.72 53.89 19.71
CA ASN A 714 8.07 53.73 20.27
C ASN A 714 9.14 53.66 19.16
N ALA A 715 8.83 53.06 18.04
CA ALA A 715 9.73 53.02 16.89
C ALA A 715 9.96 54.40 16.26
N LEU A 716 8.90 55.20 16.15
CA LEU A 716 8.96 56.55 15.58
C LEU A 716 9.57 57.60 16.52
N SER A 717 9.68 57.29 17.81
CA SER A 717 10.31 58.17 18.78
C SER A 717 11.85 58.09 18.82
N LYS A 718 12.42 57.09 18.15
CA LYS A 718 13.85 56.87 18.02
C LYS A 718 14.40 57.47 16.73
#